data_5b47f65e6400389b163ed41e01d46fd0
#
_entry.id   5b47f65e6400389b163ed41e01d46fd0
#
_cell.length_a   1.000
_cell.length_b   1.000
_cell.length_c   1.000
_cell.angle_alpha   90.00
_cell.angle_beta   90.00
_cell.angle_gamma   90.00
#
_symmetry.space_group_name_H-M   'P 1'
#
loop_
_entity.id
_entity.type
_entity.pdbx_description
1 polymer ?
#
loop_
_entity_poly.entity_id
_entity_poly.type
_entity_poly.pdbx_seq_one_letter_code
_entity_poly.pdbx_strand_id
1 'polypeptide(L)'
;MKPPLHLNEQQAAFVRHREGPAALLAVPGSGKTTTMVCRTAALIQSGVPAERILTMTFTKAAALDMTRRYAELYGRSADTGASDPEALAHAGHLAHFSTIHSFSLHVVKYYCRRRNRSMPVILAESGPRTDAAGNPTRTAVLSDLYRETVGGRIGEDTLETLSMAISLAKNTMADPQAASASLERGIRGFGQIFRAYELFKKDRRLIDFDDMLTVCHRILSMDKGILEEIRSRYDYVQVDEAQDSSLVQHAIIDLVAQPKNNIVLIGDEDQSIYVWRGAHPSGLLGFSKRYPGAKVFLMETNYRSRAPIVQLADRFIRRNTERTEKHLVAGLHAAARSGSGSKLDDACIRIRRVKGISEQYALIRKELDPKQGTAILYRNNRSAYGLADMLDREGIAFSLRDFKDTLFNHWVTRDIRAFLTLMLDPSDREAFFLVAGRMNAYLSRDVLDQMKDLPPSGSIFAQIRKAAMLPNFQRMRLEEVEQRFRRLARLKPYDAIIGLLDCVSYENAIEFASRTQGYSPDFLEGLVDTLLGIAAHQTGIPAFLARLDALRGILEEAKAPERRRFRLTLSTVHSAKGLEFDRVFLVDMVEGEFPSGDTEEAGAAAEEERRLCYVAITRARHDLQVLVPLTWGRKKAEPSRFVREMEAVLRPEGDVR
;
A
#
# COMPACT_ATOMS: atom_id res chain seq x y z
N MET A 1 -22.69 -33.24 9.99
CA MET A 1 -23.06 -32.19 9.04
C MET A 1 -23.03 -30.87 9.80
N LYS A 2 -22.22 -29.88 9.36
CA LYS A 2 -22.43 -28.52 9.87
C LYS A 2 -23.84 -28.07 9.46
N PRO A 3 -24.58 -27.29 10.29
CA PRO A 3 -25.88 -26.78 9.90
C PRO A 3 -25.76 -25.98 8.58
N PRO A 4 -26.79 -26.01 7.71
CA PRO A 4 -26.78 -25.25 6.48
C PRO A 4 -26.52 -23.79 6.80
N LEU A 5 -25.61 -23.14 6.03
CA LEU A 5 -25.35 -21.73 6.18
C LEU A 5 -26.67 -20.97 5.96
N HIS A 6 -27.13 -20.24 6.97
CA HIS A 6 -28.32 -19.40 6.83
C HIS A 6 -27.96 -18.16 6.00
N LEU A 7 -28.29 -18.18 4.73
CA LEU A 7 -28.23 -17.02 3.85
C LEU A 7 -29.45 -16.12 4.09
N ASN A 8 -29.24 -14.81 4.15
CA ASN A 8 -30.35 -13.88 4.14
C ASN A 8 -30.99 -13.81 2.74
N GLU A 9 -32.11 -13.12 2.61
CA GLU A 9 -32.85 -13.04 1.33
C GLU A 9 -32.02 -12.48 0.18
N GLN A 10 -31.21 -11.41 0.42
CA GLN A 10 -30.35 -10.80 -0.57
C GLN A 10 -29.27 -11.78 -1.03
N GLN A 11 -28.61 -12.46 -0.11
CA GLN A 11 -27.61 -13.50 -0.41
C GLN A 11 -28.24 -14.66 -1.17
N ALA A 12 -29.40 -15.16 -0.70
CA ALA A 12 -30.10 -16.27 -1.32
C ALA A 12 -30.59 -15.94 -2.74
N ALA A 13 -31.05 -14.71 -2.97
CA ALA A 13 -31.47 -14.25 -4.30
C ALA A 13 -30.31 -14.30 -5.30
N PHE A 14 -29.11 -13.83 -4.90
CA PHE A 14 -27.92 -13.91 -5.73
C PHE A 14 -27.45 -15.34 -5.96
N VAL A 15 -27.44 -16.20 -4.95
CA VAL A 15 -27.04 -17.61 -5.08
C VAL A 15 -27.96 -18.37 -6.05
N ARG A 16 -29.26 -18.03 -6.10
CA ARG A 16 -30.21 -18.60 -7.05
C ARG A 16 -30.04 -18.13 -8.49
N HIS A 17 -29.35 -17.00 -8.72
CA HIS A 17 -29.10 -16.51 -10.08
C HIS A 17 -28.12 -17.42 -10.82
N ARG A 18 -28.55 -17.99 -11.95
CA ARG A 18 -27.76 -18.98 -12.70
C ARG A 18 -27.20 -18.39 -13.99
N GLU A 19 -28.06 -17.92 -14.86
CA GLU A 19 -27.70 -17.55 -16.23
C GLU A 19 -27.79 -16.05 -16.48
N GLY A 20 -26.93 -15.60 -17.39
CA GLY A 20 -26.82 -14.21 -17.80
C GLY A 20 -25.93 -13.36 -16.90
N PRO A 21 -25.66 -12.13 -17.35
CA PRO A 21 -24.76 -11.22 -16.62
C PRO A 21 -25.41 -10.69 -15.34
N ALA A 22 -24.62 -10.61 -14.26
CA ALA A 22 -25.06 -10.00 -13.02
C ALA A 22 -23.95 -9.24 -12.30
N ALA A 23 -24.31 -8.18 -11.58
CA ALA A 23 -23.45 -7.50 -10.62
C ALA A 23 -23.99 -7.69 -9.20
N LEU A 24 -23.11 -7.99 -8.26
CA LEU A 24 -23.40 -8.00 -6.83
C LEU A 24 -22.66 -6.86 -6.15
N LEU A 25 -23.39 -5.82 -5.79
CA LEU A 25 -22.88 -4.69 -5.03
C LEU A 25 -23.07 -4.99 -3.55
N ALA A 26 -21.96 -5.15 -2.84
CA ALA A 26 -21.97 -5.76 -1.52
C ALA A 26 -21.12 -4.95 -0.54
N VAL A 27 -21.76 -4.40 0.49
CA VAL A 27 -21.12 -3.59 1.53
C VAL A 27 -20.06 -4.39 2.32
N PRO A 28 -19.12 -3.73 3.03
CA PRO A 28 -18.16 -4.41 3.90
C PRO A 28 -18.88 -5.29 4.94
N GLY A 29 -18.35 -6.49 5.20
CA GLY A 29 -18.91 -7.38 6.21
C GLY A 29 -20.25 -8.03 5.87
N SER A 30 -20.72 -7.93 4.62
CA SER A 30 -21.97 -8.57 4.15
C SER A 30 -21.83 -10.04 3.77
N GLY A 31 -20.61 -10.61 3.82
CA GLY A 31 -20.37 -12.01 3.50
C GLY A 31 -20.16 -12.29 2.00
N LYS A 32 -19.62 -11.32 1.21
CA LYS A 32 -19.31 -11.46 -0.22
C LYS A 32 -18.69 -12.81 -0.58
N THR A 33 -17.54 -13.12 -0.01
CA THR A 33 -16.77 -14.34 -0.30
C THR A 33 -17.56 -15.61 0.02
N THR A 34 -18.27 -15.63 1.13
CA THR A 34 -19.13 -16.75 1.52
C THR A 34 -20.25 -16.96 0.50
N THR A 35 -20.92 -15.88 0.10
CA THR A 35 -22.02 -15.91 -0.87
C THR A 35 -21.55 -16.42 -2.23
N MET A 36 -20.34 -16.00 -2.66
CA MET A 36 -19.75 -16.50 -3.91
C MET A 36 -19.41 -17.99 -3.86
N VAL A 37 -18.85 -18.46 -2.75
CA VAL A 37 -18.58 -19.89 -2.53
C VAL A 37 -19.89 -20.68 -2.54
N CYS A 38 -20.95 -20.18 -1.91
CA CYS A 38 -22.27 -20.81 -1.93
C CYS A 38 -22.86 -20.86 -3.34
N ARG A 39 -22.70 -19.79 -4.14
CA ARG A 39 -23.16 -19.77 -5.55
C ARG A 39 -22.39 -20.79 -6.38
N THR A 40 -21.07 -20.87 -6.25
CA THR A 40 -20.25 -21.86 -6.93
C THR A 40 -20.73 -23.28 -6.62
N ALA A 41 -20.99 -23.59 -5.34
CA ALA A 41 -21.52 -24.88 -4.94
C ALA A 41 -22.93 -25.15 -5.50
N ALA A 42 -23.80 -24.14 -5.52
CA ALA A 42 -25.15 -24.27 -6.10
C ALA A 42 -25.12 -24.56 -7.60
N LEU A 43 -24.18 -23.97 -8.36
CA LEU A 43 -23.96 -24.29 -9.77
C LEU A 43 -23.52 -25.75 -9.94
N ILE A 44 -22.56 -26.23 -9.15
CA ILE A 44 -22.09 -27.62 -9.22
C ILE A 44 -23.21 -28.59 -8.85
N GLN A 45 -23.96 -28.31 -7.79
CA GLN A 45 -25.14 -29.12 -7.41
C GLN A 45 -26.23 -29.17 -8.47
N SER A 46 -26.31 -28.16 -9.36
CA SER A 46 -27.24 -28.14 -10.48
C SER A 46 -26.72 -28.87 -11.72
N GLY A 47 -25.56 -29.55 -11.64
CA GLY A 47 -24.97 -30.34 -12.69
C GLY A 47 -23.90 -29.62 -13.53
N VAL A 48 -23.48 -28.42 -13.17
CA VAL A 48 -22.38 -27.74 -13.85
C VAL A 48 -21.04 -28.37 -13.39
N PRO A 49 -20.21 -28.89 -14.32
CA PRO A 49 -18.89 -29.40 -13.94
C PRO A 49 -18.03 -28.33 -13.29
N ALA A 50 -17.32 -28.66 -12.21
CA ALA A 50 -16.54 -27.70 -11.42
C ALA A 50 -15.47 -26.98 -12.27
N GLU A 51 -14.81 -27.70 -13.18
CA GLU A 51 -13.78 -27.22 -14.08
C GLU A 51 -14.31 -26.19 -15.11
N ARG A 52 -15.62 -26.10 -15.29
CA ARG A 52 -16.27 -25.13 -16.19
C ARG A 52 -16.64 -23.81 -15.51
N ILE A 53 -16.31 -23.67 -14.22
CA ILE A 53 -16.54 -22.46 -13.42
C ILE A 53 -15.19 -21.80 -13.13
N LEU A 54 -14.96 -20.63 -13.74
CA LEU A 54 -13.79 -19.80 -13.50
C LEU A 54 -14.12 -18.73 -12.46
N THR A 55 -13.47 -18.78 -11.31
CA THR A 55 -13.61 -17.74 -10.27
C THR A 55 -12.29 -17.01 -10.09
N MET A 56 -12.31 -15.71 -10.37
CA MET A 56 -11.13 -14.85 -10.30
C MET A 56 -11.22 -13.86 -9.14
N THR A 57 -10.09 -13.56 -8.53
CA THR A 57 -9.97 -12.60 -7.43
C THR A 57 -8.70 -11.77 -7.58
N PHE A 58 -8.59 -10.69 -6.79
CA PHE A 58 -7.45 -9.77 -6.88
C PHE A 58 -6.16 -10.34 -6.29
N THR A 59 -6.22 -11.11 -5.20
CA THR A 59 -5.02 -11.57 -4.47
C THR A 59 -4.93 -13.10 -4.39
N LYS A 60 -3.69 -13.63 -4.35
CA LYS A 60 -3.46 -15.07 -4.10
C LYS A 60 -4.04 -15.53 -2.77
N ALA A 61 -3.95 -14.69 -1.74
CA ALA A 61 -4.49 -15.01 -0.42
C ALA A 61 -6.02 -15.20 -0.46
N ALA A 62 -6.74 -14.34 -1.20
CA ALA A 62 -8.18 -14.48 -1.39
C ALA A 62 -8.53 -15.76 -2.17
N ALA A 63 -7.78 -16.08 -3.23
CA ALA A 63 -7.99 -17.33 -3.99
C ALA A 63 -7.82 -18.56 -3.11
N LEU A 64 -6.76 -18.60 -2.29
CA LEU A 64 -6.52 -19.70 -1.33
C LEU A 64 -7.61 -19.77 -0.24
N ASP A 65 -8.06 -18.63 0.29
CA ASP A 65 -9.13 -18.59 1.29
C ASP A 65 -10.45 -19.11 0.71
N MET A 66 -10.79 -18.75 -0.53
CA MET A 66 -11.95 -19.28 -1.23
C MET A 66 -11.86 -20.79 -1.43
N THR A 67 -10.70 -21.29 -1.90
CA THR A 67 -10.44 -22.71 -2.07
C THR A 67 -10.64 -23.46 -0.76
N ARG A 68 -10.06 -22.95 0.34
CA ARG A 68 -10.20 -23.53 1.68
C ARG A 68 -11.66 -23.54 2.15
N ARG A 69 -12.37 -22.41 2.03
CA ARG A 69 -13.79 -22.31 2.44
C ARG A 69 -14.67 -23.24 1.62
N TYR A 70 -14.43 -23.34 0.32
CA TYR A 70 -15.16 -24.29 -0.52
C TYR A 70 -14.92 -25.72 -0.06
N ALA A 71 -13.66 -26.12 0.19
CA ALA A 71 -13.31 -27.44 0.70
C ALA A 71 -13.93 -27.72 2.09
N GLU A 72 -13.93 -26.75 3.00
CA GLU A 72 -14.52 -26.88 4.34
C GLU A 72 -16.06 -27.05 4.32
N LEU A 73 -16.73 -26.36 3.38
CA LEU A 73 -18.19 -26.36 3.31
C LEU A 73 -18.74 -27.51 2.45
N TYR A 74 -18.04 -27.87 1.38
CA TYR A 74 -18.55 -28.76 0.33
C TYR A 74 -17.59 -29.90 -0.05
N GLY A 75 -16.33 -29.87 0.37
CA GLY A 75 -15.27 -30.80 -0.03
C GLY A 75 -15.34 -32.20 0.55
N ARG A 76 -16.38 -32.56 1.29
CA ARG A 76 -16.60 -33.93 1.80
C ARG A 76 -17.35 -34.79 0.78
N SER A 77 -16.66 -35.20 -0.28
CA SER A 77 -17.02 -36.45 -0.94
C SER A 77 -16.40 -37.59 -0.15
N ALA A 78 -17.18 -38.61 0.19
CA ALA A 78 -16.82 -39.69 1.09
C ALA A 78 -15.67 -40.60 0.59
N ASP A 79 -15.18 -40.40 -0.62
CA ASP A 79 -14.28 -41.34 -1.31
C ASP A 79 -12.79 -40.98 -1.35
N THR A 80 -12.36 -39.78 -0.98
CA THR A 80 -10.93 -39.41 -1.20
C THR A 80 -10.08 -39.24 0.03
N GLY A 81 -10.63 -39.17 1.24
CA GLY A 81 -9.83 -39.04 2.48
C GLY A 81 -8.85 -37.85 2.53
N ALA A 82 -8.77 -37.06 1.49
CA ALA A 82 -7.87 -35.93 1.37
C ALA A 82 -8.47 -34.68 2.01
N SER A 83 -7.79 -34.14 3.01
CA SER A 83 -8.11 -32.87 3.67
C SER A 83 -7.29 -31.70 3.12
N ASP A 84 -6.37 -31.95 2.19
CA ASP A 84 -5.47 -30.95 1.63
C ASP A 84 -6.13 -30.22 0.45
N PRO A 85 -6.34 -28.88 0.53
CA PRO A 85 -6.94 -28.08 -0.54
C PRO A 85 -6.17 -28.13 -1.89
N GLU A 86 -4.83 -28.23 -1.84
CA GLU A 86 -4.02 -28.35 -3.05
C GLU A 86 -4.19 -29.72 -3.72
N ALA A 87 -4.28 -30.79 -2.96
CA ALA A 87 -4.57 -32.12 -3.46
C ALA A 87 -5.97 -32.21 -4.09
N LEU A 88 -6.97 -31.57 -3.48
CA LEU A 88 -8.35 -31.51 -4.00
C LEU A 88 -8.44 -30.69 -5.29
N ALA A 89 -7.65 -29.60 -5.42
CA ALA A 89 -7.57 -28.80 -6.64
C ALA A 89 -6.94 -29.60 -7.80
N HIS A 90 -5.91 -30.41 -7.52
CA HIS A 90 -5.25 -31.27 -8.51
C HIS A 90 -6.12 -32.45 -8.95
N ALA A 91 -7.05 -32.88 -8.13
CA ALA A 91 -7.97 -34.00 -8.42
C ALA A 91 -9.17 -33.62 -9.33
N GLY A 92 -9.26 -32.34 -9.80
CA GLY A 92 -10.34 -31.87 -10.68
C GLY A 92 -11.72 -31.73 -10.01
N HIS A 93 -11.79 -31.89 -8.68
CA HIS A 93 -13.05 -31.80 -7.91
C HIS A 93 -13.37 -30.39 -7.41
N LEU A 94 -12.50 -29.40 -7.65
CA LEU A 94 -12.69 -28.02 -7.22
C LEU A 94 -12.88 -27.09 -8.40
N ALA A 95 -13.77 -26.11 -8.24
CA ALA A 95 -13.87 -24.98 -9.15
C ALA A 95 -12.52 -24.25 -9.24
N HIS A 96 -12.23 -23.66 -10.40
CA HIS A 96 -10.96 -22.97 -10.63
C HIS A 96 -10.95 -21.61 -9.95
N PHE A 97 -10.32 -21.54 -8.76
CA PHE A 97 -10.07 -20.29 -8.05
C PHE A 97 -8.67 -19.78 -8.39
N SER A 98 -8.56 -18.60 -8.99
CA SER A 98 -7.25 -18.03 -9.33
C SER A 98 -7.24 -16.50 -9.24
N THR A 99 -6.03 -15.90 -9.35
CA THR A 99 -5.97 -14.46 -9.62
C THR A 99 -6.07 -14.19 -11.11
N ILE A 100 -6.51 -12.99 -11.51
CA ILE A 100 -6.56 -12.57 -12.92
C ILE A 100 -5.16 -12.67 -13.55
N HIS A 101 -4.08 -12.30 -12.82
CA HIS A 101 -2.71 -12.46 -13.28
C HIS A 101 -2.30 -13.93 -13.50
N SER A 102 -2.67 -14.82 -12.57
CA SER A 102 -2.37 -16.25 -12.70
C SER A 102 -3.10 -16.85 -13.89
N PHE A 103 -4.36 -16.49 -14.10
CA PHE A 103 -5.12 -16.87 -15.28
C PHE A 103 -4.47 -16.34 -16.56
N SER A 104 -4.09 -15.07 -16.60
CA SER A 104 -3.44 -14.44 -17.76
C SER A 104 -2.11 -15.13 -18.10
N LEU A 105 -1.29 -15.42 -17.09
CA LEU A 105 -0.05 -16.18 -17.28
C LEU A 105 -0.31 -17.60 -17.80
N HIS A 106 -1.39 -18.24 -17.35
CA HIS A 106 -1.80 -19.55 -17.86
C HIS A 106 -2.15 -19.47 -19.36
N VAL A 107 -2.88 -18.45 -19.79
CA VAL A 107 -3.19 -18.21 -21.20
C VAL A 107 -1.92 -17.99 -22.03
N VAL A 108 -0.97 -17.18 -21.54
CA VAL A 108 0.32 -16.98 -22.22
C VAL A 108 1.11 -18.28 -22.34
N LYS A 109 1.19 -19.09 -21.28
CA LYS A 109 1.84 -20.42 -21.30
C LYS A 109 1.15 -21.35 -22.29
N TYR A 110 -0.19 -21.38 -22.29
CA TYR A 110 -0.98 -22.19 -23.21
C TYR A 110 -0.70 -21.81 -24.66
N TYR A 111 -0.74 -20.52 -24.99
CA TYR A 111 -0.41 -19.98 -26.31
C TYR A 111 1.00 -20.37 -26.74
N CYS A 112 2.00 -20.21 -25.89
CA CYS A 112 3.38 -20.57 -26.22
C CYS A 112 3.50 -22.07 -26.57
N ARG A 113 2.89 -22.96 -25.77
CA ARG A 113 2.85 -24.40 -26.06
C ARG A 113 2.12 -24.70 -27.37
N ARG A 114 0.96 -24.10 -27.57
CA ARG A 114 0.10 -24.35 -28.75
C ARG A 114 0.74 -23.86 -30.04
N ARG A 115 1.54 -22.79 -29.99
CA ARG A 115 2.23 -22.18 -31.14
C ARG A 115 3.72 -22.55 -31.20
N ASN A 116 4.15 -23.53 -30.44
CA ASN A 116 5.55 -23.99 -30.35
C ASN A 116 6.55 -22.82 -30.16
N ARG A 117 6.23 -21.90 -29.24
CA ARG A 117 7.08 -20.75 -28.88
C ARG A 117 7.68 -20.94 -27.49
N SER A 118 8.89 -20.45 -27.31
CA SER A 118 9.52 -20.41 -25.97
C SER A 118 8.77 -19.44 -25.06
N MET A 119 8.60 -19.81 -23.80
CA MET A 119 8.02 -18.94 -22.78
C MET A 119 8.97 -17.76 -22.50
N PRO A 120 8.48 -16.50 -22.47
CA PRO A 120 9.31 -15.37 -22.04
C PRO A 120 9.66 -15.48 -20.55
N VAL A 121 10.82 -14.92 -20.19
CA VAL A 121 11.26 -14.85 -18.80
C VAL A 121 10.57 -13.69 -18.09
N ILE A 122 10.12 -13.93 -16.86
CA ILE A 122 9.46 -12.90 -16.05
C ILE A 122 10.52 -12.12 -15.29
N LEU A 123 10.56 -10.79 -15.47
CA LEU A 123 11.42 -9.89 -14.72
C LEU A 123 11.00 -9.84 -13.24
N ALA A 124 11.99 -9.95 -12.35
CA ALA A 124 11.78 -9.60 -10.95
C ALA A 124 11.56 -8.08 -10.82
N GLU A 125 10.59 -7.67 -10.00
CA GLU A 125 10.24 -6.25 -9.82
C GLU A 125 11.36 -5.44 -9.17
N SER A 126 11.93 -5.95 -8.09
CA SER A 126 12.95 -5.29 -7.28
C SER A 126 13.93 -6.33 -6.68
N GLY A 127 15.06 -5.84 -6.18
CA GLY A 127 16.08 -6.67 -5.57
C GLY A 127 17.49 -6.28 -6.07
N PRO A 128 18.46 -7.17 -5.99
CA PRO A 128 19.78 -6.99 -6.61
C PRO A 128 19.64 -6.63 -8.09
N ARG A 129 20.66 -5.99 -8.69
CA ARG A 129 20.62 -5.60 -10.11
C ARG A 129 20.29 -6.74 -11.07
N THR A 130 20.65 -7.95 -10.68
CA THR A 130 20.31 -9.19 -11.40
C THR A 130 19.73 -10.21 -10.43
N ASP A 131 18.80 -11.04 -10.94
CA ASP A 131 18.30 -12.21 -10.23
C ASP A 131 19.36 -13.35 -10.17
N ALA A 132 19.01 -14.44 -9.51
CA ALA A 132 19.89 -15.62 -9.41
C ALA A 132 20.24 -16.27 -10.77
N ALA A 133 19.46 -16.01 -11.81
CA ALA A 133 19.68 -16.50 -13.18
C ALA A 133 20.44 -15.48 -14.05
N GLY A 134 20.86 -14.34 -13.49
CA GLY A 134 21.58 -13.30 -14.20
C GLY A 134 20.69 -12.34 -15.00
N ASN A 135 19.36 -12.43 -14.91
CA ASN A 135 18.47 -11.49 -15.56
C ASN A 135 18.39 -10.19 -14.75
N PRO A 136 18.36 -9.01 -15.41
CA PRO A 136 18.23 -7.75 -14.69
C PRO A 136 16.87 -7.65 -14.01
N THR A 137 16.78 -6.93 -12.89
CA THR A 137 15.50 -6.57 -12.27
C THR A 137 14.87 -5.38 -13.00
N ARG A 138 13.54 -5.23 -12.91
CA ARG A 138 12.80 -4.09 -13.48
C ARG A 138 13.37 -2.75 -13.04
N THR A 139 13.64 -2.60 -11.74
CA THR A 139 14.23 -1.39 -11.18
C THR A 139 15.62 -1.09 -11.74
N ALA A 140 16.45 -2.11 -11.98
CA ALA A 140 17.76 -1.94 -12.57
C ALA A 140 17.66 -1.44 -14.03
N VAL A 141 16.79 -2.06 -14.84
CA VAL A 141 16.56 -1.67 -16.24
C VAL A 141 16.05 -0.23 -16.31
N LEU A 142 15.05 0.12 -15.52
CA LEU A 142 14.48 1.47 -15.51
C LEU A 142 15.51 2.53 -15.08
N SER A 143 16.37 2.20 -14.11
CA SER A 143 17.45 3.09 -13.66
C SER A 143 18.48 3.35 -14.76
N ASP A 144 18.84 2.31 -15.51
CA ASP A 144 19.79 2.43 -16.62
C ASP A 144 19.19 3.24 -17.78
N LEU A 145 17.95 2.95 -18.18
CA LEU A 145 17.24 3.68 -19.23
C LEU A 145 17.00 5.14 -18.87
N TYR A 146 16.68 5.44 -17.61
CA TYR A 146 16.57 6.82 -17.16
C TYR A 146 17.90 7.57 -17.29
N ARG A 147 19.00 6.94 -16.86
CA ARG A 147 20.35 7.53 -16.98
C ARG A 147 20.73 7.81 -18.43
N GLU A 148 20.38 6.91 -19.35
CA GLU A 148 20.65 7.07 -20.79
C GLU A 148 19.80 8.17 -21.43
N THR A 149 18.53 8.32 -20.99
CA THR A 149 17.55 9.22 -21.62
C THR A 149 17.61 10.64 -21.04
N VAL A 150 17.72 10.74 -19.71
CA VAL A 150 17.59 12.02 -18.98
C VAL A 150 18.94 12.52 -18.49
N GLY A 151 19.89 11.60 -18.25
CA GLY A 151 21.18 11.88 -17.62
C GLY A 151 21.10 11.85 -16.08
N GLY A 152 22.25 11.54 -15.46
CA GLY A 152 22.35 11.46 -14.00
C GLY A 152 21.75 10.19 -13.37
N ARG A 153 21.79 10.13 -12.04
CA ARG A 153 21.19 9.03 -11.28
C ARG A 153 19.74 9.34 -10.97
N ILE A 154 18.88 8.34 -11.11
CA ILE A 154 17.48 8.42 -10.69
C ILE A 154 17.39 8.23 -9.16
N GLY A 155 16.63 9.08 -8.47
CA GLY A 155 16.28 8.88 -7.06
C GLY A 155 15.27 7.74 -6.88
N GLU A 156 15.24 7.14 -5.69
CA GLU A 156 14.35 6.00 -5.40
C GLU A 156 12.86 6.37 -5.62
N ASP A 157 12.43 7.54 -5.16
CA ASP A 157 11.04 8.00 -5.35
C ASP A 157 10.69 8.24 -6.82
N THR A 158 11.63 8.83 -7.59
CA THR A 158 11.42 9.04 -9.02
C THR A 158 11.36 7.71 -9.76
N LEU A 159 12.16 6.72 -9.34
CA LEU A 159 12.12 5.36 -9.89
C LEU A 159 10.80 4.65 -9.56
N GLU A 160 10.31 4.80 -8.34
CA GLU A 160 8.99 4.27 -7.95
C GLU A 160 7.87 4.95 -8.75
N THR A 161 7.92 6.28 -8.89
CA THR A 161 6.96 7.04 -9.69
C THR A 161 7.00 6.63 -11.17
N LEU A 162 8.20 6.43 -11.74
CA LEU A 162 8.37 5.92 -13.11
C LEU A 162 7.78 4.53 -13.26
N SER A 163 8.05 3.63 -12.32
CA SER A 163 7.49 2.28 -12.32
C SER A 163 5.97 2.30 -12.23
N MET A 164 5.39 3.13 -11.37
CA MET A 164 3.93 3.31 -11.24
C MET A 164 3.33 3.88 -12.52
N ALA A 165 3.96 4.86 -13.16
CA ALA A 165 3.47 5.44 -14.42
C ALA A 165 3.42 4.42 -15.56
N ILE A 166 4.44 3.55 -15.65
CA ILE A 166 4.46 2.45 -16.62
C ILE A 166 3.33 1.46 -16.35
N SER A 167 3.15 1.07 -15.09
CA SER A 167 2.05 0.17 -14.70
C SER A 167 0.69 0.78 -14.98
N LEU A 168 0.50 2.06 -14.64
CA LEU A 168 -0.74 2.79 -14.91
C LEU A 168 -1.07 2.81 -16.42
N ALA A 169 -0.10 3.18 -17.28
CA ALA A 169 -0.29 3.19 -18.73
C ALA A 169 -0.73 1.82 -19.27
N LYS A 170 -0.09 0.74 -18.81
CA LYS A 170 -0.45 -0.62 -19.23
C LYS A 170 -1.82 -1.06 -18.73
N ASN A 171 -2.12 -0.79 -17.47
CA ASN A 171 -3.35 -1.23 -16.82
C ASN A 171 -4.59 -0.44 -17.29
N THR A 172 -4.43 0.83 -17.66
CA THR A 172 -5.51 1.66 -18.22
C THR A 172 -5.64 1.56 -19.72
N MET A 173 -4.73 0.84 -20.40
CA MET A 173 -4.67 0.76 -21.87
C MET A 173 -4.60 2.16 -22.52
N ALA A 174 -4.12 3.15 -21.78
CA ALA A 174 -4.03 4.54 -22.20
C ALA A 174 -2.73 4.81 -22.96
N ASP A 175 -2.71 5.92 -23.69
CA ASP A 175 -1.46 6.44 -24.23
C ASP A 175 -0.47 6.73 -23.08
N PRO A 176 0.80 6.30 -23.20
CA PRO A 176 1.80 6.50 -22.15
C PRO A 176 2.01 7.97 -21.75
N GLN A 177 1.85 8.92 -22.68
CA GLN A 177 1.94 10.34 -22.38
C GLN A 177 0.79 10.81 -21.48
N ALA A 178 -0.45 10.37 -21.78
CA ALA A 178 -1.62 10.68 -20.97
C ALA A 178 -1.51 10.07 -19.57
N ALA A 179 -1.00 8.85 -19.46
CA ALA A 179 -0.76 8.20 -18.16
C ALA A 179 0.28 8.96 -17.32
N SER A 180 1.34 9.47 -17.93
CA SER A 180 2.34 10.29 -17.23
C SER A 180 1.77 11.63 -16.76
N ALA A 181 0.93 12.26 -17.56
CA ALA A 181 0.33 13.55 -17.22
C ALA A 181 -0.69 13.47 -16.06
N SER A 182 -1.28 12.28 -15.83
CA SER A 182 -2.21 12.06 -14.72
C SER A 182 -1.52 11.93 -13.35
N LEU A 183 -0.20 11.77 -13.32
CA LEU A 183 0.59 11.81 -12.10
C LEU A 183 0.97 13.26 -11.79
N GLU A 184 0.86 13.67 -10.52
CA GLU A 184 1.10 15.05 -10.04
C GLU A 184 2.45 15.66 -10.46
N ARG A 185 3.40 14.83 -10.90
CA ARG A 185 4.72 15.22 -11.38
C ARG A 185 5.07 14.44 -12.62
N GLY A 186 4.93 15.08 -13.78
CA GLY A 186 5.36 14.52 -15.05
C GLY A 186 6.84 14.09 -15.02
N ILE A 187 7.13 12.85 -15.39
CA ILE A 187 8.50 12.33 -15.46
C ILE A 187 9.13 12.78 -16.76
N ARG A 188 10.24 13.52 -16.64
CA ARG A 188 11.00 13.97 -17.81
C ARG A 188 11.43 12.77 -18.67
N GLY A 189 11.11 12.82 -19.97
CA GLY A 189 11.47 11.76 -20.91
C GLY A 189 10.65 10.47 -20.81
N PHE A 190 9.53 10.46 -20.05
CA PHE A 190 8.72 9.26 -19.80
C PHE A 190 8.40 8.44 -21.06
N GLY A 191 7.88 9.08 -22.12
CA GLY A 191 7.52 8.37 -23.34
C GLY A 191 8.71 7.74 -24.07
N GLN A 192 9.92 8.32 -23.95
CA GLN A 192 11.16 7.74 -24.50
C GLN A 192 11.59 6.52 -23.66
N ILE A 193 11.58 6.67 -22.32
CA ILE A 193 11.93 5.60 -21.38
C ILE A 193 10.94 4.43 -21.54
N PHE A 194 9.64 4.70 -21.62
CA PHE A 194 8.61 3.67 -21.82
C PHE A 194 8.87 2.87 -23.11
N ARG A 195 9.11 3.55 -24.25
CA ARG A 195 9.42 2.87 -25.51
C ARG A 195 10.70 2.07 -25.46
N ALA A 196 11.77 2.63 -24.87
CA ALA A 196 13.04 1.94 -24.70
C ALA A 196 12.89 0.69 -23.80
N TYR A 197 12.08 0.78 -22.75
CA TYR A 197 11.78 -0.34 -21.86
C TYR A 197 11.03 -1.48 -22.58
N GLU A 198 10.01 -1.14 -23.37
CA GLU A 198 9.29 -2.13 -24.17
C GLU A 198 10.18 -2.81 -25.22
N LEU A 199 11.05 -2.06 -25.89
CA LEU A 199 12.04 -2.59 -26.83
C LEU A 199 13.04 -3.51 -26.12
N PHE A 200 13.60 -3.08 -24.99
CA PHE A 200 14.53 -3.87 -24.18
C PHE A 200 13.95 -5.25 -23.81
N LYS A 201 12.69 -5.27 -23.35
CA LYS A 201 12.01 -6.51 -23.01
C LYS A 201 11.77 -7.40 -24.24
N LYS A 202 11.32 -6.80 -25.34
CA LYS A 202 11.06 -7.51 -26.59
C LYS A 202 12.31 -8.20 -27.13
N ASP A 203 13.43 -7.50 -27.19
CA ASP A 203 14.70 -7.99 -27.74
C ASP A 203 15.26 -9.15 -26.92
N ARG A 204 15.02 -9.14 -25.62
CA ARG A 204 15.51 -10.17 -24.68
C ARG A 204 14.46 -11.21 -24.31
N ARG A 205 13.27 -11.15 -24.91
CA ARG A 205 12.14 -12.04 -24.60
C ARG A 205 11.77 -12.05 -23.13
N LEU A 206 11.71 -10.85 -22.53
CA LEU A 206 11.34 -10.62 -21.16
C LEU A 206 9.89 -10.08 -21.09
N ILE A 207 9.21 -10.38 -20.00
CA ILE A 207 7.92 -9.77 -19.63
C ILE A 207 8.00 -9.34 -18.16
N ASP A 208 7.36 -8.23 -17.83
CA ASP A 208 7.14 -7.84 -16.46
C ASP A 208 5.76 -8.34 -15.95
N PHE A 209 5.43 -7.98 -14.73
CA PHE A 209 4.17 -8.41 -14.11
C PHE A 209 2.94 -7.83 -14.84
N ASP A 210 3.03 -6.57 -15.32
CA ASP A 210 1.95 -5.95 -16.09
C ASP A 210 1.80 -6.57 -17.48
N ASP A 211 2.89 -7.07 -18.06
CA ASP A 211 2.85 -7.75 -19.36
C ASP A 211 2.07 -9.06 -19.32
N MET A 212 1.96 -9.71 -18.18
CA MET A 212 1.10 -10.91 -18.08
C MET A 212 -0.33 -10.59 -18.52
N LEU A 213 -0.82 -9.39 -18.20
CA LEU A 213 -2.15 -8.92 -18.59
C LEU A 213 -2.18 -8.44 -20.04
N THR A 214 -1.28 -7.52 -20.42
CA THR A 214 -1.32 -6.91 -21.76
C THR A 214 -1.03 -7.91 -22.88
N VAL A 215 -0.11 -8.86 -22.64
CA VAL A 215 0.18 -9.96 -23.58
C VAL A 215 -1.00 -10.94 -23.66
N CYS A 216 -1.61 -11.30 -22.53
CA CYS A 216 -2.81 -12.13 -22.51
C CYS A 216 -3.95 -11.47 -23.31
N HIS A 217 -4.24 -10.18 -23.03
CA HIS A 217 -5.25 -9.43 -23.77
C HIS A 217 -4.98 -9.43 -25.28
N ARG A 218 -3.74 -9.16 -25.69
CA ARG A 218 -3.33 -9.18 -27.09
C ARG A 218 -3.51 -10.56 -27.75
N ILE A 219 -3.12 -11.64 -27.06
CA ILE A 219 -3.31 -13.02 -27.56
C ILE A 219 -4.79 -13.29 -27.80
N LEU A 220 -5.64 -13.03 -26.81
CA LEU A 220 -7.08 -13.28 -26.87
C LEU A 220 -7.77 -12.40 -27.92
N SER A 221 -7.29 -11.18 -28.15
CA SER A 221 -7.86 -10.28 -29.15
C SER A 221 -7.48 -10.65 -30.60
N MET A 222 -6.27 -11.19 -30.82
CA MET A 222 -5.72 -11.41 -32.15
C MET A 222 -5.83 -12.87 -32.63
N ASP A 223 -5.78 -13.84 -31.71
CA ASP A 223 -5.83 -15.28 -32.05
C ASP A 223 -7.19 -15.87 -31.67
N LYS A 224 -8.10 -15.83 -32.67
CA LYS A 224 -9.46 -16.36 -32.53
C LYS A 224 -9.49 -17.84 -32.12
N GLY A 225 -8.54 -18.66 -32.60
CA GLY A 225 -8.48 -20.07 -32.25
C GLY A 225 -8.18 -20.28 -30.77
N ILE A 226 -7.18 -19.56 -30.24
CA ILE A 226 -6.87 -19.60 -28.82
C ILE A 226 -8.04 -19.06 -27.99
N LEU A 227 -8.67 -17.97 -28.42
CA LEU A 227 -9.83 -17.41 -27.73
C LEU A 227 -10.97 -18.43 -27.61
N GLU A 228 -11.34 -19.10 -28.70
CA GLU A 228 -12.41 -20.12 -28.69
C GLU A 228 -12.01 -21.35 -27.83
N GLU A 229 -10.76 -21.78 -27.88
CA GLU A 229 -10.26 -22.86 -27.01
C GLU A 229 -10.35 -22.48 -25.52
N ILE A 230 -10.08 -21.23 -25.14
CA ILE A 230 -10.24 -20.75 -23.77
C ILE A 230 -11.71 -20.63 -23.39
N ARG A 231 -12.55 -20.05 -24.24
CA ARG A 231 -14.00 -19.92 -24.03
C ARG A 231 -14.70 -21.26 -23.86
N SER A 232 -14.25 -22.26 -24.61
CA SER A 232 -14.84 -23.62 -24.54
C SER A 232 -14.62 -24.31 -23.18
N ARG A 233 -13.64 -23.86 -22.39
CA ARG A 233 -13.34 -24.42 -21.07
C ARG A 233 -14.28 -23.93 -19.97
N TYR A 234 -14.88 -22.75 -20.14
CA TYR A 234 -15.64 -22.11 -19.06
C TYR A 234 -17.05 -21.79 -19.53
N ASP A 235 -18.01 -22.16 -18.69
CA ASP A 235 -19.42 -21.79 -18.87
C ASP A 235 -19.82 -20.61 -18.00
N TYR A 236 -19.13 -20.45 -16.85
CA TYR A 236 -19.38 -19.40 -15.88
C TYR A 236 -18.10 -18.69 -15.49
N VAL A 237 -18.15 -17.36 -15.45
CA VAL A 237 -17.04 -16.49 -15.03
C VAL A 237 -17.50 -15.67 -13.83
N GLN A 238 -16.79 -15.74 -12.72
CA GLN A 238 -17.07 -14.99 -11.50
C GLN A 238 -15.84 -14.19 -11.11
N VAL A 239 -16.01 -12.91 -10.76
CA VAL A 239 -14.91 -12.02 -10.37
C VAL A 239 -15.23 -11.38 -9.03
N ASP A 240 -14.39 -11.63 -8.03
CA ASP A 240 -14.46 -10.98 -6.72
C ASP A 240 -13.57 -9.74 -6.67
N GLU A 241 -13.94 -8.79 -5.82
CA GLU A 241 -13.28 -7.48 -5.68
C GLU A 241 -13.15 -6.76 -7.04
N ALA A 242 -14.19 -6.84 -7.87
CA ALA A 242 -14.19 -6.32 -9.24
C ALA A 242 -13.91 -4.81 -9.32
N GLN A 243 -14.17 -4.04 -8.25
CA GLN A 243 -13.86 -2.61 -8.16
C GLN A 243 -12.34 -2.32 -8.18
N ASP A 244 -11.50 -3.31 -7.89
CA ASP A 244 -10.04 -3.17 -7.91
C ASP A 244 -9.42 -3.61 -9.25
N SER A 245 -10.26 -4.09 -10.19
CA SER A 245 -9.80 -4.54 -11.50
C SER A 245 -9.48 -3.35 -12.41
N SER A 246 -8.38 -3.47 -13.16
CA SER A 246 -7.97 -2.49 -14.16
C SER A 246 -8.74 -2.65 -15.48
N LEU A 247 -8.65 -1.65 -16.37
CA LEU A 247 -9.34 -1.71 -17.67
C LEU A 247 -8.87 -2.91 -18.51
N VAL A 248 -7.57 -3.22 -18.54
CA VAL A 248 -7.06 -4.42 -19.26
C VAL A 248 -7.58 -5.71 -18.64
N GLN A 249 -7.75 -5.78 -17.34
CA GLN A 249 -8.33 -6.95 -16.66
C GLN A 249 -9.80 -7.11 -17.02
N HIS A 250 -10.58 -6.04 -17.02
CA HIS A 250 -11.98 -6.07 -17.48
C HIS A 250 -12.07 -6.51 -18.96
N ALA A 251 -11.20 -6.01 -19.84
CA ALA A 251 -11.17 -6.42 -21.23
C ALA A 251 -10.88 -7.93 -21.40
N ILE A 252 -9.95 -8.50 -20.61
CA ILE A 252 -9.68 -9.94 -20.61
C ILE A 252 -10.91 -10.72 -20.14
N ILE A 253 -11.54 -10.29 -19.06
CA ILE A 253 -12.74 -10.93 -18.49
C ILE A 253 -13.87 -10.94 -19.52
N ASP A 254 -14.13 -9.80 -20.18
CA ASP A 254 -15.16 -9.65 -21.17
C ASP A 254 -14.92 -10.56 -22.38
N LEU A 255 -13.67 -10.65 -22.87
CA LEU A 255 -13.31 -11.57 -23.95
C LEU A 255 -13.59 -13.03 -23.58
N VAL A 256 -13.30 -13.45 -22.38
CA VAL A 256 -13.49 -14.84 -21.93
C VAL A 256 -14.96 -15.16 -21.68
N ALA A 257 -15.74 -14.22 -21.14
CA ALA A 257 -17.15 -14.44 -20.79
C ALA A 257 -18.07 -14.53 -22.01
N GLN A 258 -17.72 -13.86 -23.12
CA GLN A 258 -18.50 -13.90 -24.37
C GLN A 258 -18.35 -15.25 -25.11
N PRO A 259 -19.32 -15.68 -25.92
CA PRO A 259 -20.64 -15.06 -26.11
C PRO A 259 -21.67 -15.49 -25.06
N LYS A 260 -21.34 -16.42 -24.15
CA LYS A 260 -22.29 -16.97 -23.15
C LYS A 260 -22.80 -15.92 -22.19
N ASN A 261 -21.96 -14.95 -21.84
CA ASN A 261 -22.23 -13.86 -20.89
C ASN A 261 -22.74 -14.31 -19.50
N ASN A 262 -22.44 -15.57 -19.10
CA ASN A 262 -22.67 -16.01 -17.72
C ASN A 262 -21.56 -15.46 -16.81
N ILE A 263 -21.53 -14.14 -16.70
CA ILE A 263 -20.55 -13.39 -15.95
C ILE A 263 -21.16 -12.75 -14.71
N VAL A 264 -20.45 -12.86 -13.59
CA VAL A 264 -20.81 -12.18 -12.35
C VAL A 264 -19.64 -11.36 -11.84
N LEU A 265 -19.87 -10.06 -11.66
CA LEU A 265 -18.94 -9.16 -10.98
C LEU A 265 -19.42 -8.91 -9.55
N ILE A 266 -18.56 -9.15 -8.58
CA ILE A 266 -18.83 -8.93 -7.15
C ILE A 266 -17.88 -7.86 -6.65
N GLY A 267 -18.41 -6.85 -5.96
CA GLY A 267 -17.57 -5.78 -5.45
C GLY A 267 -18.29 -4.75 -4.62
N ASP A 268 -17.50 -3.77 -4.20
CA ASP A 268 -17.94 -2.58 -3.48
C ASP A 268 -17.15 -1.38 -4.01
N GLU A 269 -17.75 -0.55 -4.84
CA GLU A 269 -17.10 0.62 -5.42
C GLU A 269 -16.64 1.62 -4.34
N ASP A 270 -17.32 1.64 -3.19
CA ASP A 270 -16.92 2.46 -2.04
C ASP A 270 -15.62 1.96 -1.38
N GLN A 271 -15.14 0.75 -1.72
CA GLN A 271 -13.85 0.20 -1.32
C GLN A 271 -12.79 0.21 -2.43
N SER A 272 -13.01 0.91 -3.55
CA SER A 272 -12.01 1.08 -4.60
C SER A 272 -10.94 2.07 -4.16
N ILE A 273 -9.75 1.57 -3.82
CA ILE A 273 -8.62 2.33 -3.26
C ILE A 273 -7.30 2.07 -3.99
N TYR A 274 -7.34 1.50 -5.19
CA TYR A 274 -6.17 1.19 -6.01
C TYR A 274 -6.19 1.89 -7.37
N VAL A 275 -6.84 3.07 -7.46
CA VAL A 275 -6.91 3.86 -8.71
C VAL A 275 -5.50 4.21 -9.21
N TRP A 276 -4.57 4.50 -8.29
CA TRP A 276 -3.17 4.74 -8.60
C TRP A 276 -2.44 3.53 -9.25
N ARG A 277 -2.99 2.31 -9.14
CA ARG A 277 -2.54 1.09 -9.86
C ARG A 277 -3.30 0.85 -11.15
N GLY A 278 -4.20 1.75 -11.54
CA GLY A 278 -5.05 1.61 -12.71
C GLY A 278 -6.35 0.85 -12.46
N ALA A 279 -6.72 0.59 -11.19
CA ALA A 279 -8.07 0.12 -10.86
C ALA A 279 -9.10 1.14 -11.31
N HIS A 280 -10.21 0.66 -11.85
CA HIS A 280 -11.23 1.55 -12.40
C HIS A 280 -12.64 1.14 -11.93
N PRO A 281 -13.21 1.89 -10.95
CA PRO A 281 -14.55 1.57 -10.42
C PRO A 281 -15.64 1.54 -11.50
N SER A 282 -15.45 2.25 -12.61
CA SER A 282 -16.39 2.24 -13.73
C SER A 282 -16.62 0.84 -14.33
N GLY A 283 -15.66 -0.09 -14.15
CA GLY A 283 -15.85 -1.49 -14.55
C GLY A 283 -17.03 -2.14 -13.86
N LEU A 284 -17.28 -1.79 -12.59
CA LEU A 284 -18.44 -2.25 -11.81
C LEU A 284 -19.65 -1.32 -12.01
N LEU A 285 -19.46 0.00 -11.89
CA LEU A 285 -20.53 1.01 -12.07
C LEU A 285 -21.12 1.00 -13.48
N GLY A 286 -20.28 0.80 -14.53
CA GLY A 286 -20.69 0.74 -15.92
C GLY A 286 -21.17 -0.64 -16.38
N PHE A 287 -21.28 -1.63 -15.48
CA PHE A 287 -21.55 -3.02 -15.88
C PHE A 287 -22.86 -3.19 -16.64
N SER A 288 -23.95 -2.60 -16.19
CA SER A 288 -25.25 -2.68 -16.84
C SER A 288 -25.28 -2.02 -18.23
N LYS A 289 -24.42 -1.01 -18.47
CA LYS A 289 -24.25 -0.40 -19.80
C LYS A 289 -23.48 -1.33 -20.74
N ARG A 290 -22.48 -2.03 -20.21
CA ARG A 290 -21.64 -2.97 -20.96
C ARG A 290 -22.34 -4.30 -21.26
N TYR A 291 -23.21 -4.74 -20.34
CA TYR A 291 -24.03 -5.95 -20.47
C TYR A 291 -25.52 -5.59 -20.35
N PRO A 292 -26.19 -5.24 -21.48
CA PRO A 292 -27.62 -4.96 -21.49
C PRO A 292 -28.42 -6.15 -20.93
N GLY A 293 -29.36 -5.89 -20.03
CA GLY A 293 -30.13 -6.92 -19.35
C GLY A 293 -29.46 -7.55 -18.13
N ALA A 294 -28.29 -7.04 -17.73
CA ALA A 294 -27.62 -7.48 -16.50
C ALA A 294 -28.49 -7.24 -15.26
N LYS A 295 -28.53 -8.23 -14.36
CA LYS A 295 -29.20 -8.10 -13.06
C LYS A 295 -28.26 -7.47 -12.05
N VAL A 296 -28.77 -6.53 -11.27
CA VAL A 296 -28.02 -5.93 -10.15
C VAL A 296 -28.61 -6.44 -8.84
N PHE A 297 -27.76 -7.04 -8.01
CA PHE A 297 -28.10 -7.50 -6.67
C PHE A 297 -27.40 -6.62 -5.65
N LEU A 298 -28.07 -6.35 -4.55
CA LEU A 298 -27.52 -5.60 -3.41
C LEU A 298 -27.33 -6.53 -2.20
N MET A 299 -26.24 -6.38 -1.49
CA MET A 299 -26.03 -6.97 -0.15
C MET A 299 -25.66 -5.87 0.81
N GLU A 300 -26.63 -5.39 1.58
CA GLU A 300 -26.56 -4.17 2.39
C GLU A 300 -26.36 -4.47 3.90
N THR A 301 -26.57 -5.72 4.33
CA THR A 301 -26.46 -6.09 5.74
C THR A 301 -25.02 -6.35 6.14
N ASN A 302 -24.49 -5.52 7.05
CA ASN A 302 -23.16 -5.70 7.66
C ASN A 302 -23.28 -6.58 8.92
N TYR A 303 -22.59 -7.71 8.92
CA TYR A 303 -22.53 -8.66 10.07
C TYR A 303 -21.25 -8.53 10.89
N ARG A 304 -20.35 -7.63 10.50
CA ARG A 304 -19.02 -7.46 11.10
C ARG A 304 -19.03 -6.52 12.27
N SER A 305 -19.52 -5.31 12.06
CA SER A 305 -19.31 -4.16 12.93
C SER A 305 -20.54 -3.83 13.77
N ARG A 306 -20.33 -3.21 14.94
CA ARG A 306 -21.41 -2.67 15.77
C ARG A 306 -22.21 -1.59 15.03
N ALA A 307 -23.49 -1.47 15.35
CA ALA A 307 -24.41 -0.57 14.67
C ALA A 307 -23.94 0.89 14.58
N PRO A 308 -23.35 1.53 15.62
CA PRO A 308 -22.85 2.91 15.48
C PRO A 308 -21.73 3.05 14.45
N ILE A 309 -20.82 2.06 14.35
CA ILE A 309 -19.73 2.07 13.35
C ILE A 309 -20.32 1.94 11.94
N VAL A 310 -21.32 1.08 11.76
CA VAL A 310 -22.03 0.91 10.49
C VAL A 310 -22.72 2.20 10.08
N GLN A 311 -23.43 2.87 11.00
CA GLN A 311 -24.12 4.14 10.75
C GLN A 311 -23.14 5.27 10.40
N LEU A 312 -22.01 5.36 11.12
CA LEU A 312 -20.96 6.33 10.79
C LEU A 312 -20.44 6.08 9.37
N ALA A 313 -20.07 4.85 9.04
CA ALA A 313 -19.52 4.47 7.74
C ALA A 313 -20.52 4.78 6.60
N ASP A 314 -21.80 4.44 6.77
CA ASP A 314 -22.85 4.68 5.79
C ASP A 314 -23.04 6.18 5.50
N ARG A 315 -23.22 7.01 6.55
CA ARG A 315 -23.41 8.45 6.39
C ARG A 315 -22.14 9.15 5.89
N PHE A 316 -20.96 8.69 6.29
CA PHE A 316 -19.68 9.25 5.88
C PHE A 316 -19.44 9.08 4.38
N ILE A 317 -19.64 7.86 3.84
CA ILE A 317 -19.32 7.55 2.44
C ILE A 317 -20.31 8.16 1.45
N ARG A 318 -21.53 8.49 1.87
CA ARG A 318 -22.55 9.12 1.02
C ARG A 318 -22.17 10.51 0.50
N ARG A 319 -21.09 11.10 0.99
CA ARG A 319 -20.53 12.36 0.47
C ARG A 319 -19.82 12.19 -0.88
N ASN A 320 -19.45 10.96 -1.24
CA ASN A 320 -18.95 10.66 -2.57
C ASN A 320 -20.10 10.63 -3.58
N THR A 321 -19.82 11.15 -4.78
CA THR A 321 -20.80 11.27 -5.86
C THR A 321 -20.74 10.09 -6.84
N GLU A 322 -19.54 9.55 -7.10
CA GLU A 322 -19.35 8.39 -7.96
C GLU A 322 -19.60 7.08 -7.21
N ARG A 323 -20.86 6.78 -6.95
CA ARG A 323 -21.28 5.55 -6.25
C ARG A 323 -22.68 5.11 -6.64
N THR A 324 -22.99 3.85 -6.39
CA THR A 324 -24.35 3.31 -6.50
C THR A 324 -25.14 3.63 -5.23
N GLU A 325 -26.43 3.88 -5.37
CA GLU A 325 -27.31 4.04 -4.22
C GLU A 325 -27.46 2.70 -3.52
N LYS A 326 -26.85 2.58 -2.35
CA LYS A 326 -26.91 1.45 -1.44
C LYS A 326 -26.70 1.93 -0.01
N HIS A 327 -27.19 1.17 0.96
CA HIS A 327 -27.14 1.52 2.38
C HIS A 327 -26.46 0.44 3.19
N LEU A 328 -25.62 0.84 4.15
CA LEU A 328 -25.10 -0.09 5.13
C LEU A 328 -26.10 -0.24 6.28
N VAL A 329 -26.59 -1.45 6.49
CA VAL A 329 -27.50 -1.78 7.59
C VAL A 329 -26.83 -2.77 8.52
N ALA A 330 -26.89 -2.51 9.84
CA ALA A 330 -26.35 -3.43 10.83
C ALA A 330 -27.22 -4.69 10.96
N GLY A 331 -26.58 -5.87 10.85
CA GLY A 331 -27.29 -7.15 11.05
C GLY A 331 -27.69 -7.39 12.51
N LEU A 332 -28.70 -8.25 12.72
CA LEU A 332 -29.28 -8.53 14.03
C LEU A 332 -28.26 -8.97 15.09
N HIS A 333 -27.23 -9.72 14.73
CA HIS A 333 -26.14 -10.12 15.64
C HIS A 333 -25.26 -8.95 16.10
N ALA A 334 -25.19 -7.87 15.32
CA ALA A 334 -24.50 -6.64 15.69
C ALA A 334 -25.32 -5.85 16.73
N ALA A 335 -26.64 -5.90 16.66
CA ALA A 335 -27.56 -5.30 17.63
C ALA A 335 -27.61 -6.07 18.97
N ALA A 336 -27.59 -7.40 18.94
CA ALA A 336 -27.67 -8.24 20.13
C ALA A 336 -26.41 -8.19 21.04
N ARG A 337 -25.26 -7.84 20.50
CA ARG A 337 -24.02 -7.62 21.27
C ARG A 337 -23.99 -6.26 22.01
N SER A 338 -24.99 -5.41 21.81
CA SER A 338 -25.19 -4.14 22.52
C SER A 338 -25.96 -4.26 23.83
N GLY A 339 -26.36 -5.47 24.23
CA GLY A 339 -27.34 -5.73 25.28
C GLY A 339 -26.76 -6.17 26.63
N SER A 340 -25.73 -5.51 27.18
CA SER A 340 -25.46 -5.60 28.62
C SER A 340 -25.32 -4.17 29.17
N GLY A 341 -26.25 -3.81 30.02
CA GLY A 341 -26.53 -2.47 30.53
C GLY A 341 -25.43 -1.80 31.35
N SER A 342 -24.26 -1.54 30.77
CA SER A 342 -23.30 -0.62 31.35
C SER A 342 -23.22 0.65 30.51
N LYS A 343 -23.32 1.80 31.14
CA LYS A 343 -23.19 3.15 30.54
C LYS A 343 -21.87 3.42 29.78
N LEU A 344 -20.91 2.46 29.80
CA LEU A 344 -19.67 2.48 29.03
C LEU A 344 -19.81 1.91 27.61
N ASP A 345 -20.94 1.25 27.30
CA ASP A 345 -21.14 0.53 26.04
C ASP A 345 -21.59 1.42 24.85
N ASP A 346 -22.04 2.66 25.11
CA ASP A 346 -22.51 3.56 24.06
C ASP A 346 -21.41 4.24 23.24
N ALA A 347 -20.18 4.26 23.73
CA ALA A 347 -19.07 4.96 23.08
C ALA A 347 -18.08 4.02 22.36
N CYS A 348 -18.58 3.23 21.39
CA CYS A 348 -17.70 2.41 20.54
C CYS A 348 -16.94 3.23 19.47
N ILE A 349 -17.21 4.52 19.36
CA ILE A 349 -16.51 5.48 18.49
C ILE A 349 -16.03 6.63 19.37
N ARG A 350 -14.73 6.91 19.33
CA ARG A 350 -14.15 8.02 20.08
C ARG A 350 -13.20 8.82 19.20
N ILE A 351 -13.46 10.10 19.07
CA ILE A 351 -12.58 11.05 18.38
C ILE A 351 -11.85 11.86 19.45
N ARG A 352 -10.52 11.79 19.48
CA ARG A 352 -9.72 12.42 20.53
C ARG A 352 -8.64 13.31 19.95
N ARG A 353 -8.68 14.58 20.35
CA ARG A 353 -7.61 15.54 20.08
C ARG A 353 -6.51 15.38 21.11
N VAL A 354 -5.27 15.23 20.65
CA VAL A 354 -4.06 15.09 21.47
C VAL A 354 -3.09 16.21 21.10
N LYS A 355 -2.25 16.64 22.06
CA LYS A 355 -1.31 17.75 21.81
C LYS A 355 -0.35 17.48 20.66
N GLY A 356 0.07 16.23 20.51
CA GLY A 356 0.99 15.80 19.47
C GLY A 356 1.25 14.29 19.52
N ILE A 357 2.23 13.84 18.75
CA ILE A 357 2.55 12.42 18.56
C ILE A 357 2.90 11.71 19.88
N SER A 358 3.62 12.34 20.79
CA SER A 358 3.99 11.74 22.08
C SER A 358 2.76 11.42 22.94
N GLU A 359 1.77 12.32 22.98
CA GLU A 359 0.52 12.08 23.70
C GLU A 359 -0.34 11.02 22.98
N GLN A 360 -0.33 11.01 21.63
CA GLN A 360 -0.97 9.96 20.85
C GLN A 360 -0.42 8.59 21.24
N TYR A 361 0.90 8.43 21.30
CA TYR A 361 1.54 7.17 21.69
C TYR A 361 1.23 6.78 23.13
N ALA A 362 1.25 7.73 24.05
CA ALA A 362 0.90 7.50 25.44
C ALA A 362 -0.55 7.02 25.60
N LEU A 363 -1.47 7.59 24.82
CA LEU A 363 -2.88 7.18 24.80
C LEU A 363 -3.04 5.76 24.25
N ILE A 364 -2.40 5.47 23.11
CA ILE A 364 -2.42 4.12 22.52
C ILE A 364 -1.92 3.10 23.54
N ARG A 365 -0.72 3.33 24.12
CA ARG A 365 -0.14 2.45 25.12
C ARG A 365 -1.08 2.19 26.29
N LYS A 366 -1.72 3.24 26.82
CA LYS A 366 -2.65 3.15 27.95
C LYS A 366 -3.88 2.29 27.65
N GLU A 367 -4.34 2.32 26.40
CA GLU A 367 -5.59 1.64 26.01
C GLU A 367 -5.40 0.31 25.29
N LEU A 368 -4.15 -0.10 25.01
CA LEU A 368 -3.89 -1.41 24.45
C LEU A 368 -4.29 -2.52 25.44
N ASP A 369 -5.14 -3.44 24.95
CA ASP A 369 -5.47 -4.68 25.63
C ASP A 369 -4.80 -5.85 24.90
N PRO A 370 -3.86 -6.56 25.54
CA PRO A 370 -3.17 -7.71 24.92
C PRO A 370 -4.10 -8.85 24.51
N LYS A 371 -5.32 -8.90 25.05
CA LYS A 371 -6.31 -9.94 24.74
C LYS A 371 -7.17 -9.62 23.53
N GLN A 372 -7.20 -8.35 23.11
CA GLN A 372 -8.06 -7.86 22.03
C GLN A 372 -7.28 -7.77 20.70
N GLY A 373 -7.90 -8.26 19.62
CA GLY A 373 -7.37 -8.11 18.27
C GLY A 373 -7.40 -6.63 17.85
N THR A 374 -6.25 -5.95 17.93
CA THR A 374 -6.14 -4.51 17.73
C THR A 374 -5.32 -4.18 16.48
N ALA A 375 -5.77 -3.22 15.68
CA ALA A 375 -4.95 -2.60 14.64
C ALA A 375 -4.69 -1.13 14.94
N ILE A 376 -3.47 -0.68 14.64
CA ILE A 376 -3.14 0.73 14.52
C ILE A 376 -2.99 1.01 13.02
N LEU A 377 -3.96 1.76 12.48
CA LEU A 377 -4.05 2.08 11.07
C LEU A 377 -3.58 3.51 10.80
N TYR A 378 -2.72 3.65 9.81
CA TYR A 378 -2.16 4.93 9.37
C TYR A 378 -2.20 5.04 7.84
N ARG A 379 -2.10 6.28 7.34
CA ARG A 379 -2.12 6.55 5.90
C ARG A 379 -0.77 6.24 5.24
N ASN A 380 0.32 6.68 5.84
CA ASN A 380 1.68 6.59 5.31
C ASN A 380 2.59 5.70 6.17
N ASN A 381 3.48 4.96 5.52
CA ASN A 381 4.45 4.06 6.20
C ASN A 381 5.35 4.78 7.21
N ARG A 382 5.50 6.12 7.10
CA ARG A 382 6.29 6.93 8.02
C ARG A 382 5.83 6.77 9.47
N SER A 383 4.52 6.68 9.71
CA SER A 383 3.95 6.49 11.05
C SER A 383 4.41 5.19 11.73
N ALA A 384 4.72 4.15 10.92
CA ALA A 384 5.16 2.87 11.45
C ALA A 384 6.47 2.95 12.26
N TYR A 385 7.40 3.85 11.89
CA TYR A 385 8.71 3.93 12.56
C TYR A 385 8.59 4.37 14.02
N GLY A 386 7.89 5.46 14.27
CA GLY A 386 7.68 5.97 15.62
C GLY A 386 6.80 5.04 16.47
N LEU A 387 5.77 4.43 15.87
CA LEU A 387 4.94 3.44 16.55
C LEU A 387 5.73 2.20 16.93
N ALA A 388 6.55 1.67 16.03
CA ALA A 388 7.39 0.51 16.28
C ALA A 388 8.45 0.80 17.36
N ASP A 389 9.06 2.00 17.31
CA ASP A 389 10.00 2.45 18.36
C ASP A 389 9.34 2.48 19.73
N MET A 390 8.14 3.05 19.81
CA MET A 390 7.39 3.12 21.08
C MET A 390 7.01 1.73 21.58
N LEU A 391 6.45 0.86 20.71
CA LEU A 391 5.98 -0.48 21.11
C LEU A 391 7.15 -1.36 21.58
N ASP A 392 8.28 -1.32 20.87
CA ASP A 392 9.47 -2.09 21.24
C ASP A 392 10.06 -1.64 22.57
N ARG A 393 10.17 -0.32 22.82
CA ARG A 393 10.63 0.21 24.11
C ARG A 393 9.73 -0.20 25.28
N GLU A 394 8.45 -0.40 25.04
CA GLU A 394 7.48 -0.87 26.03
C GLU A 394 7.40 -2.41 26.10
N GLY A 395 8.18 -3.14 25.30
CA GLY A 395 8.17 -4.60 25.24
C GLY A 395 6.87 -5.19 24.67
N ILE A 396 6.12 -4.40 23.88
CA ILE A 396 4.83 -4.82 23.29
C ILE A 396 5.07 -5.47 21.93
N ALA A 397 4.76 -6.76 21.83
CA ALA A 397 4.91 -7.50 20.58
C ALA A 397 3.82 -7.11 19.56
N PHE A 398 4.23 -6.94 18.30
CA PHE A 398 3.34 -6.56 17.21
C PHE A 398 3.71 -7.26 15.90
N SER A 399 2.77 -7.28 14.95
CA SER A 399 3.00 -7.64 13.56
C SER A 399 2.91 -6.40 12.67
N LEU A 400 3.63 -6.43 11.55
CA LEU A 400 3.68 -5.32 10.59
C LEU A 400 3.26 -5.82 9.20
N ARG A 401 2.37 -5.07 8.53
CA ARG A 401 1.88 -5.38 7.19
C ARG A 401 2.48 -4.46 6.14
N ASP A 402 2.95 -5.05 5.03
CA ASP A 402 3.41 -4.37 3.80
C ASP A 402 4.31 -3.15 4.04
N PHE A 403 5.29 -3.31 4.91
CA PHE A 403 6.23 -2.25 5.23
C PHE A 403 7.35 -2.20 4.19
N LYS A 404 7.60 -1.02 3.64
CA LYS A 404 8.77 -0.71 2.83
C LYS A 404 9.76 0.11 3.66
N ASP A 405 11.01 -0.33 3.70
CA ASP A 405 12.10 0.41 4.35
C ASP A 405 12.52 1.60 3.47
N THR A 406 11.85 2.73 3.65
CA THR A 406 12.22 3.98 2.98
C THR A 406 13.09 4.87 3.87
N LEU A 407 12.94 4.81 5.20
CA LEU A 407 13.66 5.69 6.12
C LEU A 407 15.16 5.40 6.17
N PHE A 408 15.54 4.15 6.48
CA PHE A 408 16.95 3.83 6.79
C PHE A 408 17.86 3.87 5.56
N ASN A 409 17.32 3.63 4.37
CA ASN A 409 18.06 3.68 3.11
C ASN A 409 18.04 5.08 2.47
N HIS A 410 17.17 5.99 2.92
CA HIS A 410 17.03 7.31 2.33
C HIS A 410 18.28 8.18 2.57
N TRP A 411 18.62 9.02 1.57
CA TRP A 411 19.80 9.89 1.65
C TRP A 411 19.75 10.84 2.86
N VAL A 412 18.59 11.34 3.27
CA VAL A 412 18.42 12.19 4.46
C VAL A 412 18.91 11.48 5.72
N THR A 413 18.52 10.22 5.91
CA THR A 413 18.96 9.43 7.06
C THR A 413 20.46 9.14 7.01
N ARG A 414 20.97 8.81 5.82
CA ARG A 414 22.42 8.57 5.63
C ARG A 414 23.23 9.81 5.91
N ASP A 415 22.76 10.99 5.48
CA ASP A 415 23.41 12.25 5.77
C ASP A 415 23.44 12.55 7.26
N ILE A 416 22.28 12.48 7.94
CA ILE A 416 22.19 12.74 9.38
C ILE A 416 23.08 11.76 10.15
N ARG A 417 23.09 10.47 9.80
CA ARG A 417 24.00 9.48 10.38
C ARG A 417 25.47 9.86 10.18
N ALA A 418 25.87 10.22 8.96
CA ALA A 418 27.23 10.60 8.63
C ALA A 418 27.68 11.87 9.38
N PHE A 419 26.82 12.87 9.47
CA PHE A 419 27.10 14.07 10.26
C PHE A 419 27.28 13.74 11.75
N LEU A 420 26.40 12.92 12.31
CA LEU A 420 26.52 12.51 13.72
C LEU A 420 27.78 11.65 13.96
N THR A 421 28.15 10.80 13.00
CA THR A 421 29.42 10.05 13.05
C THR A 421 30.62 11.00 13.04
N LEU A 422 30.62 12.02 12.17
CA LEU A 422 31.70 13.03 12.15
C LEU A 422 31.78 13.88 13.42
N MET A 423 30.66 14.10 14.11
CA MET A 423 30.68 14.78 15.42
C MET A 423 31.40 13.95 16.46
N LEU A 424 31.27 12.61 16.43
CA LEU A 424 31.91 11.67 17.35
C LEU A 424 33.35 11.37 16.95
N ASP A 425 33.57 11.17 15.65
CA ASP A 425 34.88 10.88 15.08
C ASP A 425 35.19 11.77 13.87
N PRO A 426 35.85 12.92 14.08
CA PRO A 426 36.25 13.80 13.00
C PRO A 426 37.29 13.21 12.02
N SER A 427 37.80 12.00 12.27
CA SER A 427 38.71 11.29 11.36
C SER A 427 38.01 10.38 10.37
N ASP A 428 36.68 10.15 10.52
CA ASP A 428 35.88 9.31 9.63
C ASP A 428 35.76 9.93 8.23
N ARG A 429 36.55 9.42 7.32
CA ARG A 429 36.64 9.91 5.94
C ARG A 429 35.41 9.54 5.13
N GLU A 430 34.85 8.34 5.34
CA GLU A 430 33.69 7.87 4.60
C GLU A 430 32.47 8.75 4.91
N ALA A 431 32.24 9.00 6.18
CA ALA A 431 31.20 9.92 6.64
C ALA A 431 31.41 11.33 6.07
N PHE A 432 32.66 11.83 6.08
CA PHE A 432 32.95 13.15 5.54
C PHE A 432 32.63 13.25 4.04
N PHE A 433 33.16 12.34 3.20
CA PHE A 433 32.92 12.40 1.76
C PHE A 433 31.45 12.23 1.39
N LEU A 434 30.68 11.52 2.19
CA LEU A 434 29.24 11.39 1.99
C LEU A 434 28.51 12.75 2.09
N VAL A 435 28.91 13.60 3.04
CA VAL A 435 28.20 14.85 3.36
C VAL A 435 28.96 16.13 2.99
N ALA A 436 30.16 16.02 2.44
CA ALA A 436 31.03 17.17 2.12
C ALA A 436 30.30 18.24 1.26
N GLY A 437 29.52 17.81 0.27
CA GLY A 437 28.72 18.71 -0.58
C GLY A 437 27.54 19.38 0.12
N ARG A 438 27.21 18.97 1.36
CA ARG A 438 26.06 19.47 2.15
C ARG A 438 26.46 20.23 3.42
N MET A 439 27.77 20.41 3.61
CA MET A 439 28.28 21.16 4.78
C MET A 439 28.22 22.68 4.58
N ASN A 440 27.77 23.14 3.42
CA ASN A 440 27.79 24.57 3.04
C ASN A 440 29.21 25.19 3.13
N ALA A 441 30.23 24.33 2.87
CA ALA A 441 31.65 24.73 2.90
C ALA A 441 32.23 25.00 1.50
N TYR A 442 31.41 24.83 0.46
CA TYR A 442 31.72 25.12 -0.94
C TYR A 442 33.01 24.46 -1.47
N LEU A 443 33.32 23.25 -1.00
CA LEU A 443 34.50 22.51 -1.42
C LEU A 443 34.35 22.05 -2.88
N SER A 444 35.37 22.35 -3.71
CA SER A 444 35.39 21.89 -5.10
C SER A 444 35.65 20.37 -5.18
N ARG A 445 35.28 19.79 -6.31
CA ARG A 445 35.54 18.38 -6.59
C ARG A 445 37.05 18.06 -6.57
N ASP A 446 37.88 18.96 -7.09
CA ASP A 446 39.33 18.79 -7.10
C ASP A 446 39.94 18.75 -5.71
N VAL A 447 39.44 19.59 -4.79
CA VAL A 447 39.85 19.54 -3.37
C VAL A 447 39.45 18.22 -2.72
N LEU A 448 38.22 17.74 -3.00
CA LEU A 448 37.75 16.47 -2.45
C LEU A 448 38.53 15.27 -3.00
N ASP A 449 38.87 15.29 -4.29
CA ASP A 449 39.63 14.22 -4.93
C ASP A 449 41.08 14.19 -4.43
N GLN A 450 41.77 15.35 -4.30
CA GLN A 450 43.08 15.43 -3.65
C GLN A 450 43.08 14.85 -2.23
N MET A 451 41.99 15.06 -1.49
CA MET A 451 41.88 14.54 -0.12
C MET A 451 41.72 13.02 -0.07
N LYS A 452 41.18 12.36 -1.10
CA LYS A 452 41.06 10.90 -1.15
C LYS A 452 42.41 10.20 -1.15
N ASP A 453 43.40 10.83 -1.74
CA ASP A 453 44.75 10.25 -1.93
C ASP A 453 45.66 10.46 -0.69
N LEU A 454 45.28 11.32 0.26
CA LEU A 454 46.06 11.56 1.45
C LEU A 454 45.90 10.45 2.49
N PRO A 455 47.00 10.06 3.18
CA PRO A 455 46.91 9.09 4.26
C PRO A 455 46.05 9.64 5.43
N PRO A 456 45.21 8.80 6.06
CA PRO A 456 44.38 9.24 7.16
C PRO A 456 45.24 9.64 8.38
N SER A 457 45.07 10.86 8.87
CA SER A 457 45.75 11.33 10.10
C SER A 457 44.93 12.39 10.81
N GLY A 458 44.36 12.06 11.98
CA GLY A 458 43.56 12.99 12.78
C GLY A 458 42.34 13.55 12.07
N SER A 459 41.85 14.72 12.51
CA SER A 459 40.65 15.35 11.95
C SER A 459 40.79 15.66 10.47
N ILE A 460 39.84 15.19 9.66
CA ILE A 460 39.78 15.47 8.22
C ILE A 460 39.61 16.98 7.93
N PHE A 461 38.91 17.72 8.79
CA PHE A 461 38.79 19.17 8.70
C PHE A 461 40.16 19.86 8.80
N ALA A 462 41.01 19.41 9.75
CA ALA A 462 42.36 19.92 9.90
C ALA A 462 43.27 19.54 8.72
N GLN A 463 43.12 18.32 8.20
CA GLN A 463 43.87 17.86 7.00
C GLN A 463 43.56 18.73 5.79
N ILE A 464 42.27 18.99 5.50
CA ILE A 464 41.84 19.81 4.36
C ILE A 464 42.38 21.23 4.50
N ARG A 465 42.31 21.83 5.69
CA ARG A 465 42.84 23.19 5.93
C ARG A 465 44.35 23.32 5.73
N LYS A 466 45.10 22.22 5.89
CA LYS A 466 46.56 22.19 5.71
C LYS A 466 46.97 21.86 4.28
N ALA A 467 46.31 20.87 3.65
CA ALA A 467 46.74 20.29 2.39
C ALA A 467 46.20 21.01 1.16
N ALA A 468 45.03 21.63 1.23
CA ALA A 468 44.40 22.28 0.11
C ALA A 468 44.66 23.79 0.08
N MET A 469 44.88 24.35 -1.12
CA MET A 469 44.88 25.79 -1.33
C MET A 469 43.43 26.31 -1.31
N LEU A 470 42.93 26.58 -0.11
CA LEU A 470 41.58 27.06 0.10
C LEU A 470 41.51 28.57 0.26
N PRO A 471 40.48 29.24 -0.31
CA PRO A 471 40.15 30.62 0.03
C PRO A 471 39.89 30.77 1.54
N ASN A 472 40.18 31.95 2.09
CA ASN A 472 40.04 32.19 3.57
C ASN A 472 38.63 31.91 4.05
N PHE A 473 37.57 32.27 3.29
CA PHE A 473 36.19 32.01 3.71
C PHE A 473 35.87 30.50 3.88
N GLN A 474 36.42 29.64 3.01
CA GLN A 474 36.24 28.19 3.11
C GLN A 474 36.99 27.62 4.32
N ARG A 475 38.21 28.11 4.61
CA ARG A 475 38.96 27.71 5.80
C ARG A 475 38.21 28.10 7.07
N MET A 476 37.72 29.33 7.17
CA MET A 476 36.94 29.81 8.30
C MET A 476 35.64 28.99 8.45
N ARG A 477 34.95 28.68 7.36
CA ARG A 477 33.71 27.89 7.37
C ARG A 477 33.95 26.46 7.86
N LEU A 478 35.00 25.79 7.39
CA LEU A 478 35.37 24.45 7.88
C LEU A 478 35.72 24.44 9.36
N GLU A 479 36.43 25.49 9.84
CA GLU A 479 36.75 25.63 11.26
C GLU A 479 35.49 25.85 12.10
N GLU A 480 34.60 26.73 11.66
CA GLU A 480 33.31 26.97 12.30
C GLU A 480 32.49 25.68 12.41
N VAL A 481 32.35 24.92 11.30
CA VAL A 481 31.62 23.65 11.29
C VAL A 481 32.24 22.66 12.25
N GLU A 482 33.59 22.49 12.25
CA GLU A 482 34.27 21.57 13.16
C GLU A 482 34.06 21.99 14.63
N GLN A 483 34.15 23.28 14.97
CA GLN A 483 33.92 23.78 16.33
C GLN A 483 32.47 23.58 16.77
N ARG A 484 31.49 23.79 15.86
CA ARG A 484 30.08 23.52 16.15
C ARG A 484 29.86 22.04 16.36
N PHE A 485 30.42 21.15 15.53
CA PHE A 485 30.30 19.70 15.69
C PHE A 485 30.82 19.22 17.03
N ARG A 486 31.98 19.73 17.51
CA ARG A 486 32.52 19.41 18.84
C ARG A 486 31.57 19.82 19.99
N ARG A 487 30.80 20.90 19.83
CA ARG A 487 29.78 21.31 20.81
C ARG A 487 28.54 20.43 20.72
N LEU A 488 28.04 20.19 19.51
CA LEU A 488 26.84 19.38 19.28
C LEU A 488 27.03 17.94 19.71
N ALA A 489 28.24 17.38 19.60
CA ALA A 489 28.57 16.01 20.04
C ALA A 489 28.29 15.75 21.54
N ARG A 490 28.20 16.81 22.35
CA ARG A 490 27.94 16.72 23.80
C ARG A 490 26.46 16.83 24.15
N LEU A 491 25.60 17.13 23.18
CA LEU A 491 24.17 17.30 23.38
C LEU A 491 23.42 15.96 23.27
N LYS A 492 22.18 15.94 23.73
CA LYS A 492 21.28 14.85 23.44
C LYS A 492 21.02 14.76 21.91
N PRO A 493 20.74 13.57 21.36
CA PRO A 493 20.61 13.39 19.90
C PRO A 493 19.60 14.32 19.25
N TYR A 494 18.46 14.58 19.90
CA TYR A 494 17.45 15.51 19.41
C TYR A 494 18.03 16.92 19.20
N ASP A 495 18.68 17.47 20.25
CA ASP A 495 19.26 18.81 20.21
C ASP A 495 20.46 18.87 19.25
N ALA A 496 21.24 17.78 19.18
CA ALA A 496 22.36 17.66 18.25
C ALA A 496 21.89 17.70 16.79
N ILE A 497 20.79 17.01 16.44
CA ILE A 497 20.22 17.02 15.09
C ILE A 497 19.66 18.42 14.79
N ILE A 498 18.90 19.05 15.67
CA ILE A 498 18.39 20.42 15.46
C ILE A 498 19.55 21.38 15.21
N GLY A 499 20.58 21.36 16.08
CA GLY A 499 21.76 22.22 15.90
C GLY A 499 22.56 21.90 14.64
N LEU A 500 22.56 20.66 14.17
CA LEU A 500 23.16 20.25 12.91
C LEU A 500 22.42 20.90 11.72
N LEU A 501 21.10 20.75 11.67
CA LEU A 501 20.28 21.27 10.57
C LEU A 501 20.51 22.78 10.37
N ASP A 502 20.57 23.53 11.47
CA ASP A 502 20.92 24.96 11.46
C ASP A 502 22.38 25.19 11.03
N CYS A 503 23.33 24.45 11.59
CA CYS A 503 24.75 24.60 11.31
C CYS A 503 25.10 24.48 9.84
N VAL A 504 24.52 23.51 9.14
CA VAL A 504 24.80 23.26 7.72
C VAL A 504 23.75 23.84 6.78
N SER A 505 22.75 24.57 7.31
CA SER A 505 21.61 25.09 6.55
C SER A 505 20.95 23.98 5.69
N TYR A 506 20.59 22.88 6.36
CA TYR A 506 20.14 21.65 5.68
C TYR A 506 18.85 21.85 4.87
N GLU A 507 18.08 22.88 5.19
CA GLU A 507 16.90 23.29 4.41
C GLU A 507 17.27 23.56 2.94
N ASN A 508 18.45 24.11 2.67
CA ASN A 508 18.93 24.32 1.29
C ASN A 508 19.12 22.99 0.53
N ALA A 509 19.56 21.94 1.24
CA ALA A 509 19.69 20.60 0.64
C ALA A 509 18.32 19.98 0.33
N ILE A 510 17.34 20.17 1.21
CA ILE A 510 15.95 19.74 1.02
C ILE A 510 15.35 20.48 -0.19
N GLU A 511 15.48 21.81 -0.23
CA GLU A 511 14.97 22.64 -1.33
C GLU A 511 15.62 22.28 -2.68
N PHE A 512 16.93 22.08 -2.69
CA PHE A 512 17.67 21.64 -3.88
C PHE A 512 17.17 20.26 -4.36
N ALA A 513 17.01 19.31 -3.47
CA ALA A 513 16.50 17.98 -3.81
C ALA A 513 15.06 18.03 -4.33
N SER A 514 14.22 18.89 -3.74
CA SER A 514 12.86 19.11 -4.21
C SER A 514 12.84 19.65 -5.64
N ARG A 515 13.65 20.66 -5.95
CA ARG A 515 13.70 21.30 -7.29
C ARG A 515 14.33 20.40 -8.35
N THR A 516 15.35 19.61 -8.00
CA THR A 516 16.15 18.86 -8.98
C THR A 516 15.79 17.40 -9.10
N GLN A 517 15.30 16.77 -8.02
CA GLN A 517 15.02 15.36 -7.94
C GLN A 517 13.52 15.05 -7.76
N GLY A 518 12.69 16.10 -7.66
CA GLY A 518 11.23 15.96 -7.61
C GLY A 518 10.65 15.49 -6.26
N TYR A 519 11.43 15.51 -5.18
CA TYR A 519 10.91 15.21 -3.84
C TYR A 519 9.91 16.27 -3.35
N SER A 520 8.89 15.85 -2.59
CA SER A 520 8.09 16.78 -1.81
C SER A 520 8.92 17.32 -0.63
N PRO A 521 8.97 18.63 -0.38
CA PRO A 521 9.58 19.17 0.82
C PRO A 521 9.00 18.55 2.09
N ASP A 522 7.67 18.43 2.19
CA ASP A 522 6.99 17.84 3.34
C ASP A 522 7.37 16.37 3.58
N PHE A 523 7.62 15.62 2.51
CA PHE A 523 8.11 14.24 2.63
C PHE A 523 9.52 14.22 3.26
N LEU A 524 10.45 15.05 2.76
CA LEU A 524 11.83 15.10 3.26
C LEU A 524 11.89 15.63 4.71
N GLU A 525 11.14 16.69 5.03
CA GLU A 525 11.00 17.20 6.38
C GLU A 525 10.41 16.14 7.32
N GLY A 526 9.43 15.38 6.85
CA GLY A 526 8.82 14.30 7.60
C GLY A 526 9.78 13.16 7.95
N LEU A 527 10.78 12.88 7.11
CA LEU A 527 11.85 11.93 7.46
C LEU A 527 12.72 12.49 8.61
N VAL A 528 13.06 13.77 8.54
CA VAL A 528 13.79 14.46 9.62
C VAL A 528 12.99 14.41 10.92
N ASP A 529 11.71 14.75 10.88
CA ASP A 529 10.84 14.73 12.07
C ASP A 529 10.70 13.32 12.66
N THR A 530 10.69 12.29 11.83
CA THR A 530 10.70 10.89 12.28
C THR A 530 12.00 10.55 13.02
N LEU A 531 13.15 10.97 12.49
CA LEU A 531 14.45 10.78 13.16
C LEU A 531 14.52 11.55 14.47
N LEU A 532 14.02 12.78 14.52
CA LEU A 532 13.91 13.58 15.73
C LEU A 532 13.01 12.91 16.78
N GLY A 533 11.88 12.32 16.37
CA GLY A 533 10.99 11.58 17.26
C GLY A 533 11.70 10.40 17.93
N ILE A 534 12.49 9.62 17.17
CA ILE A 534 13.28 8.51 17.72
C ILE A 534 14.40 9.04 18.63
N ALA A 535 15.08 10.11 18.19
CA ALA A 535 16.20 10.74 18.91
C ALA A 535 15.79 11.29 20.27
N ALA A 536 14.57 11.79 20.42
CA ALA A 536 14.05 12.40 21.65
C ALA A 536 14.10 11.44 22.87
N HIS A 537 14.11 10.13 22.61
CA HIS A 537 14.12 9.11 23.64
C HIS A 537 15.51 8.49 23.90
N GLN A 538 16.56 9.01 23.27
CA GLN A 538 17.90 8.47 23.40
C GLN A 538 18.80 9.34 24.29
N THR A 539 19.72 8.71 25.00
CA THR A 539 20.60 9.38 26.00
C THR A 539 21.81 10.05 25.38
N GLY A 540 22.26 9.59 24.21
CA GLY A 540 23.43 10.13 23.51
C GLY A 540 23.48 9.67 22.05
N ILE A 541 24.31 10.33 21.23
CA ILE A 541 24.43 10.06 19.79
C ILE A 541 24.77 8.58 19.51
N PRO A 542 25.72 7.93 20.22
CA PRO A 542 26.00 6.50 19.98
C PRO A 542 24.76 5.61 20.21
N ALA A 543 23.98 5.88 21.27
CA ALA A 543 22.77 5.14 21.56
C ALA A 543 21.70 5.35 20.47
N PHE A 544 21.60 6.57 19.92
CA PHE A 544 20.69 6.84 18.81
C PHE A 544 21.08 6.09 17.53
N LEU A 545 22.36 6.09 17.15
CA LEU A 545 22.84 5.37 15.97
C LEU A 545 22.58 3.86 16.11
N ALA A 546 22.90 3.28 17.27
CA ALA A 546 22.60 1.88 17.57
C ALA A 546 21.09 1.59 17.55
N ARG A 547 20.27 2.53 18.05
CA ARG A 547 18.81 2.40 18.02
C ARG A 547 18.25 2.34 16.59
N LEU A 548 18.78 3.15 15.68
CA LEU A 548 18.36 3.10 14.27
C LEU A 548 18.63 1.72 13.65
N ASP A 549 19.80 1.12 13.94
CA ASP A 549 20.14 -0.21 13.42
C ASP A 549 19.25 -1.30 14.04
N ALA A 550 19.02 -1.23 15.36
CA ALA A 550 18.12 -2.15 16.06
C ALA A 550 16.68 -2.04 15.53
N LEU A 551 16.15 -0.81 15.36
CA LEU A 551 14.79 -0.59 14.89
C LEU A 551 14.56 -1.14 13.48
N ARG A 552 15.55 -1.04 12.60
CA ARG A 552 15.51 -1.67 11.28
C ARG A 552 15.30 -3.18 11.39
N GLY A 553 16.08 -3.85 12.23
CA GLY A 553 15.94 -5.30 12.48
C GLY A 553 14.56 -5.67 13.04
N ILE A 554 14.05 -4.89 14.00
CA ILE A 554 12.73 -5.09 14.61
C ILE A 554 11.61 -5.00 13.56
N LEU A 555 11.66 -4.00 12.67
CA LEU A 555 10.67 -3.82 11.62
C LEU A 555 10.71 -4.95 10.59
N GLU A 556 11.91 -5.41 10.20
CA GLU A 556 12.05 -6.56 9.31
C GLU A 556 11.50 -7.85 9.96
N GLU A 557 11.80 -8.10 11.22
CA GLU A 557 11.29 -9.24 11.96
C GLU A 557 9.75 -9.17 12.12
N ALA A 558 9.20 -7.97 12.36
CA ALA A 558 7.75 -7.78 12.53
C ALA A 558 6.94 -8.13 11.28
N LYS A 559 7.55 -8.16 10.08
CA LYS A 559 6.92 -8.60 8.83
C LYS A 559 6.79 -10.12 8.71
N ALA A 560 7.53 -10.88 9.48
CA ALA A 560 7.59 -12.34 9.37
C ALA A 560 6.18 -12.95 9.54
N PRO A 561 5.84 -13.99 8.76
CA PRO A 561 4.52 -14.63 8.83
C PRO A 561 4.16 -15.14 10.25
N GLU A 562 5.15 -15.58 11.02
CA GLU A 562 5.01 -16.07 12.39
C GLU A 562 4.53 -14.98 13.35
N ARG A 563 4.87 -13.71 13.07
CA ARG A 563 4.42 -12.56 13.86
C ARG A 563 2.94 -12.24 13.67
N ARG A 564 2.28 -12.76 12.62
CA ARG A 564 0.83 -12.59 12.38
C ARG A 564 -0.05 -13.19 13.47
N ARG A 565 0.49 -14.03 14.34
CA ARG A 565 -0.18 -14.56 15.53
C ARG A 565 -0.39 -13.50 16.62
N PHE A 566 0.38 -12.42 16.61
CA PHE A 566 0.22 -11.36 17.59
C PHE A 566 -1.10 -10.62 17.36
N ARG A 567 -1.72 -10.23 18.46
CA ARG A 567 -3.03 -9.57 18.43
C ARG A 567 -2.95 -8.09 18.06
N LEU A 568 -1.76 -7.49 18.11
CA LEU A 568 -1.52 -6.12 17.67
C LEU A 568 -0.91 -6.10 16.27
N THR A 569 -1.55 -5.36 15.39
CA THR A 569 -1.10 -5.17 14.00
C THR A 569 -0.88 -3.69 13.70
N LEU A 570 0.30 -3.35 13.20
CA LEU A 570 0.57 -2.08 12.54
C LEU A 570 0.32 -2.25 11.04
N SER A 571 -0.43 -1.34 10.42
CA SER A 571 -0.72 -1.44 8.99
C SER A 571 -1.07 -0.09 8.38
N THR A 572 -0.69 0.12 7.11
CA THR A 572 -1.37 1.14 6.32
C THR A 572 -2.83 0.75 6.12
N VAL A 573 -3.70 1.72 5.89
CA VAL A 573 -5.11 1.45 5.57
C VAL A 573 -5.24 0.59 4.31
N HIS A 574 -4.39 0.82 3.29
CA HIS A 574 -4.38 0.03 2.07
C HIS A 574 -4.14 -1.47 2.35
N SER A 575 -3.17 -1.77 3.19
CA SER A 575 -2.79 -3.15 3.52
C SER A 575 -3.74 -3.82 4.52
N ALA A 576 -4.57 -3.02 5.20
CA ALA A 576 -5.63 -3.51 6.07
C ALA A 576 -6.93 -3.88 5.30
N LYS A 577 -7.01 -3.56 4.00
CA LYS A 577 -8.17 -3.96 3.18
C LYS A 577 -8.35 -5.48 3.22
N GLY A 578 -9.59 -5.94 3.37
CA GLY A 578 -9.92 -7.36 3.54
C GLY A 578 -9.73 -7.90 4.96
N LEU A 579 -9.02 -7.20 5.84
CA LEU A 579 -8.86 -7.59 7.25
C LEU A 579 -9.97 -7.00 8.13
N GLU A 580 -10.01 -7.46 9.39
CA GLU A 580 -10.95 -6.96 10.39
C GLU A 580 -10.37 -7.16 11.79
N PHE A 581 -10.63 -6.22 12.70
CA PHE A 581 -10.06 -6.18 14.02
C PHE A 581 -11.13 -5.82 15.05
N ASP A 582 -10.96 -6.31 16.28
CA ASP A 582 -11.91 -6.01 17.35
C ASP A 582 -11.86 -4.51 17.69
N ARG A 583 -10.64 -3.94 17.73
CA ARG A 583 -10.38 -2.51 17.94
C ARG A 583 -9.50 -1.95 16.83
N VAL A 584 -9.79 -0.73 16.41
CA VAL A 584 -8.98 0.05 15.47
C VAL A 584 -8.62 1.39 16.09
N PHE A 585 -7.32 1.68 16.13
CA PHE A 585 -6.82 3.04 16.26
C PHE A 585 -6.54 3.60 14.86
N LEU A 586 -7.24 4.63 14.47
CA LEU A 586 -6.98 5.41 13.27
C LEU A 586 -6.19 6.64 13.68
N VAL A 587 -4.90 6.66 13.36
CA VAL A 587 -3.95 7.65 13.88
C VAL A 587 -3.60 8.70 12.83
N ASP A 588 -2.94 9.78 13.30
CA ASP A 588 -2.37 10.81 12.44
C ASP A 588 -3.43 11.53 11.57
N MET A 589 -4.62 11.73 12.13
CA MET A 589 -5.76 12.30 11.42
C MET A 589 -5.66 13.82 11.32
N VAL A 590 -4.68 14.27 10.54
CA VAL A 590 -4.41 15.69 10.27
C VAL A 590 -4.41 15.97 8.77
N GLU A 591 -4.74 17.18 8.40
CA GLU A 591 -4.74 17.63 7.01
C GLU A 591 -3.32 17.55 6.42
N GLY A 592 -3.21 17.08 5.17
CA GLY A 592 -1.93 16.81 4.51
C GLY A 592 -1.34 15.42 4.80
N GLU A 593 -1.71 14.77 5.92
CA GLU A 593 -1.32 13.39 6.22
C GLU A 593 -2.44 12.41 5.89
N PHE A 594 -3.67 12.66 6.35
CA PHE A 594 -4.87 11.92 5.97
C PHE A 594 -6.09 12.85 5.88
N PRO A 595 -6.47 13.30 4.68
CA PRO A 595 -6.00 12.94 3.34
C PRO A 595 -4.54 13.32 3.10
N SER A 596 -3.86 12.56 2.23
CA SER A 596 -2.45 12.77 1.91
C SER A 596 -2.28 13.84 0.84
N GLY A 597 -1.28 14.73 1.02
CA GLY A 597 -0.94 15.79 0.07
C GLY A 597 -1.97 16.93 0.02
N ASP A 598 -1.78 17.86 -0.90
CA ASP A 598 -2.68 18.99 -1.17
C ASP A 598 -3.89 18.51 -2.00
N THR A 599 -4.69 17.63 -1.41
CA THR A 599 -5.91 17.15 -2.06
C THR A 599 -6.96 18.27 -2.02
N GLU A 600 -7.45 18.71 -3.17
CA GLU A 600 -8.57 19.65 -3.23
C GLU A 600 -9.77 19.14 -2.41
N GLU A 601 -10.61 20.03 -1.90
CA GLU A 601 -11.78 19.63 -1.07
C GLU A 601 -12.76 18.75 -1.84
N ALA A 602 -12.83 18.90 -3.16
CA ALA A 602 -13.69 18.14 -4.05
C ALA A 602 -12.90 17.56 -5.23
N GLY A 603 -13.41 16.48 -5.82
CA GLY A 603 -12.83 15.83 -6.98
C GLY A 603 -12.47 14.36 -6.74
N ALA A 604 -12.02 13.69 -7.79
CA ALA A 604 -11.77 12.24 -7.78
C ALA A 604 -10.74 11.81 -6.72
N ALA A 605 -9.69 12.61 -6.51
CA ALA A 605 -8.66 12.36 -5.50
C ALA A 605 -9.22 12.44 -4.06
N ALA A 606 -10.06 13.44 -3.77
CA ALA A 606 -10.72 13.57 -2.48
C ALA A 606 -11.70 12.41 -2.22
N GLU A 607 -12.40 11.96 -3.26
CA GLU A 607 -13.30 10.81 -3.15
C GLU A 607 -12.52 9.50 -2.93
N GLU A 608 -11.35 9.32 -3.55
CA GLU A 608 -10.47 8.17 -3.32
C GLU A 608 -9.96 8.14 -1.88
N GLU A 609 -9.45 9.27 -1.36
CA GLU A 609 -9.01 9.38 0.04
C GLU A 609 -10.17 9.15 1.02
N ARG A 610 -11.42 9.58 0.69
CA ARG A 610 -12.60 9.28 1.51
C ARG A 610 -12.95 7.80 1.47
N ARG A 611 -12.83 7.11 0.32
CA ARG A 611 -12.98 5.65 0.25
C ARG A 611 -11.93 4.95 1.11
N LEU A 612 -10.71 5.47 1.12
CA LEU A 612 -9.66 4.93 1.98
C LEU A 612 -10.00 5.08 3.47
N CYS A 613 -10.48 6.25 3.88
CA CYS A 613 -10.94 6.48 5.26
C CYS A 613 -12.16 5.59 5.60
N TYR A 614 -13.11 5.43 4.70
CA TYR A 614 -14.23 4.49 4.82
C TYR A 614 -13.76 3.04 5.00
N VAL A 615 -12.74 2.62 4.24
CA VAL A 615 -12.12 1.31 4.44
C VAL A 615 -11.57 1.20 5.86
N ALA A 616 -10.85 2.21 6.37
CA ALA A 616 -10.32 2.20 7.74
C ALA A 616 -11.42 2.06 8.80
N ILE A 617 -12.49 2.85 8.71
CA ILE A 617 -13.65 2.79 9.63
C ILE A 617 -14.25 1.38 9.64
N THR A 618 -14.44 0.77 8.47
CA THR A 618 -15.09 -0.54 8.31
C THR A 618 -14.20 -1.73 8.68
N ARG A 619 -12.95 -1.49 9.12
CA ARG A 619 -12.09 -2.56 9.69
C ARG A 619 -12.42 -2.84 11.14
N ALA A 620 -13.02 -1.90 11.87
CA ALA A 620 -13.38 -2.05 13.26
C ALA A 620 -14.65 -2.92 13.43
N ARG A 621 -14.56 -3.90 14.33
CA ARG A 621 -15.72 -4.72 14.76
C ARG A 621 -16.44 -4.09 15.93
N HIS A 622 -15.71 -3.68 16.97
CA HIS A 622 -16.26 -3.30 18.26
C HIS A 622 -15.90 -1.89 18.72
N ASP A 623 -14.70 -1.41 18.42
CA ASP A 623 -14.18 -0.13 18.94
C ASP A 623 -13.36 0.60 17.86
N LEU A 624 -13.70 1.85 17.61
CA LEU A 624 -12.99 2.75 16.70
C LEU A 624 -12.50 3.97 17.46
N GLN A 625 -11.19 4.14 17.53
CA GLN A 625 -10.52 5.28 18.13
C GLN A 625 -9.88 6.12 17.02
N VAL A 626 -10.29 7.37 16.89
CA VAL A 626 -9.74 8.32 15.92
C VAL A 626 -8.88 9.33 16.68
N LEU A 627 -7.59 9.37 16.37
CA LEU A 627 -6.62 10.19 17.08
C LEU A 627 -6.15 11.36 16.20
N VAL A 628 -6.25 12.56 16.75
CA VAL A 628 -6.06 13.82 16.02
C VAL A 628 -4.98 14.65 16.74
N PRO A 629 -3.71 14.56 16.31
CA PRO A 629 -2.65 15.42 16.83
C PRO A 629 -2.89 16.89 16.46
N LEU A 630 -2.75 17.80 17.43
CA LEU A 630 -2.84 19.25 17.22
C LEU A 630 -1.50 19.86 16.77
N THR A 631 -0.42 19.08 16.87
CA THR A 631 0.88 19.41 16.29
C THR A 631 1.39 18.21 15.50
N TRP A 632 1.95 18.47 14.31
CA TRP A 632 2.55 17.48 13.43
C TRP A 632 3.97 17.91 13.08
N GLY A 633 4.94 17.06 13.39
CA GLY A 633 6.34 17.48 13.40
C GLY A 633 6.53 18.67 14.36
N ARG A 634 7.09 19.75 13.84
CA ARG A 634 7.36 20.99 14.58
C ARG A 634 6.34 22.09 14.34
N LYS A 635 5.27 21.80 13.59
CA LYS A 635 4.26 22.76 13.15
C LYS A 635 2.91 22.48 13.82
N LYS A 636 2.07 23.52 13.95
CA LYS A 636 0.67 23.36 14.33
C LYS A 636 -0.05 22.62 13.18
N ALA A 637 -0.86 21.63 13.52
CA ALA A 637 -1.61 20.83 12.56
C ALA A 637 -3.10 21.19 12.59
N GLU A 638 -3.73 21.11 11.44
CA GLU A 638 -5.20 21.18 11.33
C GLU A 638 -5.79 19.77 11.38
N PRO A 639 -6.89 19.57 12.10
CA PRO A 639 -7.61 18.30 12.06
C PRO A 639 -8.02 17.95 10.63
N SER A 640 -7.87 16.69 10.26
CA SER A 640 -8.34 16.15 8.99
C SER A 640 -9.78 16.57 8.70
N ARG A 641 -10.08 16.94 7.44
CA ARG A 641 -11.46 17.17 6.99
C ARG A 641 -12.37 15.98 7.26
N PHE A 642 -11.83 14.76 7.20
CA PHE A 642 -12.58 13.54 7.49
C PHE A 642 -12.99 13.44 8.95
N VAL A 643 -12.19 13.99 9.88
CA VAL A 643 -12.59 14.11 11.29
C VAL A 643 -13.79 15.04 11.43
N ARG A 644 -13.75 16.20 10.76
CA ARG A 644 -14.90 17.15 10.75
C ARG A 644 -16.16 16.53 10.17
N GLU A 645 -16.01 15.73 9.11
CA GLU A 645 -17.11 14.97 8.49
C GLU A 645 -17.67 13.90 9.44
N MET A 646 -16.82 13.14 10.14
CA MET A 646 -17.25 12.15 11.14
C MET A 646 -17.98 12.82 12.31
N GLU A 647 -17.44 13.92 12.84
CA GLU A 647 -18.07 14.69 13.92
C GLU A 647 -19.44 15.23 13.51
N ALA A 648 -19.58 15.68 12.26
CA ALA A 648 -20.88 16.15 11.75
C ALA A 648 -21.92 15.00 11.69
N VAL A 649 -21.48 13.78 11.35
CA VAL A 649 -22.35 12.60 11.34
C VAL A 649 -22.75 12.16 12.74
N LEU A 650 -21.85 12.30 13.72
CA LEU A 650 -22.04 11.85 15.10
C LEU A 650 -22.84 12.84 15.96
N ARG A 651 -23.02 14.10 15.51
CA ARG A 651 -23.88 15.07 16.21
C ARG A 651 -25.33 14.62 16.18
N PRO A 652 -26.06 14.71 17.30
CA PRO A 652 -27.50 14.43 17.30
C PRO A 652 -28.24 15.36 16.32
N GLU A 653 -29.20 14.81 15.57
CA GLU A 653 -30.11 15.61 14.74
C GLU A 653 -30.92 16.52 15.66
N GLY A 654 -30.55 17.79 15.82
CA GLY A 654 -31.24 18.75 16.66
C GLY A 654 -30.39 19.93 17.15
N ASP A 655 -29.07 19.86 17.06
CA ASP A 655 -28.16 20.93 17.48
C ASP A 655 -27.63 21.75 16.26
N VAL A 656 -28.55 22.30 15.48
CA VAL A 656 -28.24 23.38 14.54
C VAL A 656 -28.34 24.67 15.31
N ARG A 657 -27.24 25.13 15.91
CA ARG A 657 -27.04 26.51 16.31
C ARG A 657 -25.91 27.14 15.55
#